data_8906e85a709e3a6e9e0477e3649f48d7
#
_entry.id   8906e85a709e3a6e9e0477e3649f48d7
#
_cell.length_a   1.000
_cell.length_b   1.000
_cell.length_c   1.000
_cell.angle_alpha   90.00
_cell.angle_beta   90.00
_cell.angle_gamma   90.00
#
_symmetry.space_group_name_H-M   'P 1'
#
loop_
_entity.id
_entity.type
_entity.pdbx_description
1 polymer ?
#
loop_
_entity_poly.entity_id
_entity_poly.type
_entity_poly.pdbx_seq_one_letter_code
_entity_poly.pdbx_strand_id
1 'polypeptide(L)'
;MEQSTVTGARRLGAPAVLTVTGVLAVLVGVAFSGTAAAVALGDPGAVVRWGLPVVETLTELAGALTLGALVLAVCVLPRRVAAADERRATAASSARATADGGAYPRSLVLAGVAAGTWTVLSVVHLVLAYASVAGSSPTAPGFGDELALFVTQIDLGRALLTLTTLAAVATVVALVVATPTGAAWAAALVVAALWQLGQTGHAAGAASHELATSSLFLHLVGAAVWIGALAALALLVGRLGTDAGPAVARYSTIAAWCFVAVAASGVVNSLVRLGGWEGLGTRYGALLVVKVVLFGALGLLGLAHRRRTIPQLVGERVGRPFWRLVLVELAVMGAVSGVAVALASSPPPVPDEPVADASPAYLLTGHALPPEPTAVQWVAQWRWDLLMASAAVAGIVVYVRWVVRLRRRGDAWPWLRTVSWVLGMLTFLWTTSGGPAMYGHVLFSAHMVQHMVLAMVVPIFVALSAPVTLAMRALPARSTQLRGDASRGPREWVLTLVHSRVGTFLAHPIVAAINFAGSMVVFYYSPVFEWSMRSPVGHLAMVLHFSVAGYLFVNALVGVDPGPTRPPYPMRLLLLFATMAFHAFFGVALVGGESLLAADWFGLMGRPWGPSAIRDQQLGGSVAWGIGEIPTVLVAIVVAVQWTRDDERTARHRDRRADRDGDTELDEYNAMLAGLADRDSARPS
;
A
#
# COMPACT_ATOMS: atom_id res chain seq x y z
N MET A 1 -40.44 -2.42 23.77
CA MET A 1 -39.78 -3.73 23.66
C MET A 1 -39.76 -4.24 22.20
N GLU A 2 -40.80 -4.10 21.45
CA GLU A 2 -40.93 -4.58 20.06
C GLU A 2 -39.98 -3.93 19.05
N GLN A 3 -39.68 -2.62 19.19
CA GLN A 3 -38.71 -1.92 18.32
C GLN A 3 -37.25 -2.37 18.55
N SER A 4 -36.87 -2.86 19.74
CA SER A 4 -35.51 -3.32 20.02
C SER A 4 -35.23 -4.72 19.44
N THR A 5 -36.22 -5.59 19.41
CA THR A 5 -36.13 -6.94 18.85
C THR A 5 -36.07 -6.93 17.33
N VAL A 6 -36.85 -6.08 16.66
CA VAL A 6 -36.84 -5.92 15.19
C VAL A 6 -35.50 -5.33 14.68
N THR A 7 -34.87 -4.46 15.48
CA THR A 7 -33.54 -3.90 15.12
C THR A 7 -32.44 -4.93 15.35
N GLY A 8 -32.55 -5.79 16.35
CA GLY A 8 -31.62 -6.90 16.63
C GLY A 8 -31.61 -7.94 15.51
N ALA A 9 -32.79 -8.40 15.07
CA ALA A 9 -32.93 -9.38 13.99
C ALA A 9 -32.38 -8.87 12.64
N ARG A 10 -32.54 -7.57 12.34
CA ARG A 10 -31.97 -6.97 11.10
C ARG A 10 -30.45 -6.87 11.12
N ARG A 11 -29.84 -6.70 12.28
CA ARG A 11 -28.37 -6.64 12.40
C ARG A 11 -27.72 -7.99 12.16
N LEU A 12 -28.27 -9.04 12.74
CA LEU A 12 -27.77 -10.40 12.50
C LEU A 12 -28.11 -10.92 11.10
N GLY A 13 -29.18 -10.41 10.49
CA GLY A 13 -29.55 -10.72 9.12
C GLY A 13 -28.56 -10.18 8.06
N ALA A 14 -27.82 -9.10 8.35
CA ALA A 14 -26.93 -8.49 7.37
C ALA A 14 -25.79 -9.41 6.89
N PRO A 15 -24.95 -9.99 7.76
CA PRO A 15 -23.93 -10.94 7.32
C PRO A 15 -24.53 -12.23 6.76
N ALA A 16 -25.68 -12.68 7.27
CA ALA A 16 -26.37 -13.86 6.74
C ALA A 16 -26.83 -13.65 5.28
N VAL A 17 -27.40 -12.49 4.96
CA VAL A 17 -27.79 -12.15 3.58
C VAL A 17 -26.58 -12.15 2.65
N LEU A 18 -25.47 -11.51 3.05
CA LEU A 18 -24.21 -11.49 2.28
C LEU A 18 -23.71 -12.92 2.01
N THR A 19 -23.64 -13.75 3.04
CA THR A 19 -23.13 -15.13 2.94
C THR A 19 -24.05 -16.02 2.10
N VAL A 20 -25.36 -15.98 2.36
CA VAL A 20 -26.34 -16.81 1.63
C VAL A 20 -26.37 -16.46 0.15
N THR A 21 -26.40 -15.16 -0.19
CA THR A 21 -26.40 -14.74 -1.60
C THR A 21 -25.08 -15.08 -2.29
N GLY A 22 -23.93 -15.01 -1.57
CA GLY A 22 -22.63 -15.43 -2.09
C GLY A 22 -22.57 -16.92 -2.40
N VAL A 23 -23.01 -17.75 -1.44
CA VAL A 23 -23.06 -19.21 -1.64
C VAL A 23 -24.02 -19.61 -2.76
N LEU A 24 -25.20 -19.02 -2.81
CA LEU A 24 -26.15 -19.30 -3.90
C LEU A 24 -25.58 -18.88 -5.27
N ALA A 25 -24.96 -17.72 -5.35
CA ALA A 25 -24.40 -17.22 -6.59
C ALA A 25 -23.21 -18.07 -7.08
N VAL A 26 -22.33 -18.53 -6.19
CA VAL A 26 -21.22 -19.43 -6.60
C VAL A 26 -21.75 -20.78 -7.07
N LEU A 27 -22.72 -21.37 -6.38
CA LEU A 27 -23.33 -22.65 -6.79
C LEU A 27 -23.98 -22.55 -8.18
N VAL A 28 -24.75 -21.49 -8.43
CA VAL A 28 -25.37 -21.24 -9.74
C VAL A 28 -24.30 -20.97 -10.80
N GLY A 29 -23.27 -20.17 -10.48
CA GLY A 29 -22.21 -19.84 -11.42
C GLY A 29 -21.38 -21.07 -11.84
N VAL A 30 -20.99 -21.91 -10.87
CA VAL A 30 -20.22 -23.15 -11.09
C VAL A 30 -21.05 -24.18 -11.86
N ALA A 31 -22.37 -24.30 -11.59
CA ALA A 31 -23.28 -25.11 -12.36
C ALA A 31 -23.40 -24.63 -13.82
N PHE A 32 -23.53 -23.29 -14.01
CA PHE A 32 -23.62 -22.67 -15.33
C PHE A 32 -22.34 -22.84 -16.15
N SER A 33 -21.17 -22.63 -15.54
CA SER A 33 -19.88 -22.79 -16.21
C SER A 33 -19.54 -24.25 -16.53
N GLY A 34 -20.14 -25.21 -15.80
CA GLY A 34 -19.87 -26.64 -15.93
C GLY A 34 -18.61 -27.09 -15.20
N THR A 35 -17.97 -26.25 -14.41
CA THR A 35 -16.71 -26.60 -13.71
C THR A 35 -16.90 -27.61 -12.58
N ALA A 36 -18.13 -27.79 -12.08
CA ALA A 36 -18.49 -28.86 -11.14
C ALA A 36 -18.83 -30.22 -11.79
N ALA A 37 -18.74 -30.35 -13.12
CA ALA A 37 -18.98 -31.60 -13.80
C ALA A 37 -17.93 -32.67 -13.40
N ALA A 38 -18.34 -33.95 -13.41
CA ALA A 38 -17.41 -35.05 -13.14
C ALA A 38 -16.38 -35.15 -14.27
N VAL A 39 -15.10 -35.37 -13.87
CA VAL A 39 -13.98 -35.52 -14.80
C VAL A 39 -13.68 -37.02 -14.99
N ALA A 40 -13.37 -37.43 -16.20
CA ALA A 40 -13.16 -38.85 -16.52
C ALA A 40 -11.89 -39.45 -15.87
N LEU A 41 -10.86 -38.61 -15.64
CA LEU A 41 -9.59 -39.00 -15.01
C LEU A 41 -9.28 -38.03 -13.86
N GLY A 42 -8.90 -38.58 -12.70
CA GLY A 42 -8.53 -37.76 -11.56
C GLY A 42 -9.70 -36.94 -10.96
N ASP A 43 -10.90 -37.57 -10.85
CA ASP A 43 -12.05 -36.91 -10.21
C ASP A 43 -11.92 -36.89 -8.69
N PRO A 44 -11.79 -35.71 -8.05
CA PRO A 44 -11.69 -35.60 -6.59
C PRO A 44 -13.01 -35.89 -5.86
N GLY A 45 -14.10 -36.12 -6.60
CA GLY A 45 -15.43 -36.36 -6.07
C GLY A 45 -16.29 -35.10 -5.93
N ALA A 46 -17.62 -35.32 -5.87
CA ALA A 46 -18.60 -34.24 -5.83
C ALA A 46 -18.39 -33.26 -4.64
N VAL A 47 -17.96 -33.77 -3.47
CA VAL A 47 -17.71 -32.93 -2.29
C VAL A 47 -16.62 -31.90 -2.56
N VAL A 48 -15.55 -32.26 -3.24
CA VAL A 48 -14.47 -31.33 -3.59
C VAL A 48 -14.92 -30.38 -4.69
N ARG A 49 -15.53 -30.87 -5.77
CA ARG A 49 -15.97 -30.04 -6.91
C ARG A 49 -16.96 -28.93 -6.53
N TRP A 50 -17.89 -29.21 -5.61
CA TRP A 50 -18.87 -28.24 -5.15
C TRP A 50 -18.41 -27.51 -3.88
N GLY A 51 -17.68 -28.20 -3.02
CA GLY A 51 -17.21 -27.66 -1.73
C GLY A 51 -16.11 -26.63 -1.87
N LEU A 52 -15.15 -26.83 -2.75
CA LEU A 52 -14.02 -25.92 -2.94
C LEU A 52 -14.47 -24.48 -3.28
N PRO A 53 -15.30 -24.22 -4.30
CA PRO A 53 -15.76 -22.85 -4.59
C PRO A 53 -16.61 -22.23 -3.47
N VAL A 54 -17.39 -23.04 -2.74
CA VAL A 54 -18.16 -22.57 -1.58
C VAL A 54 -17.21 -22.16 -0.45
N VAL A 55 -16.24 -23.00 -0.11
CA VAL A 55 -15.26 -22.71 0.95
C VAL A 55 -14.39 -21.50 0.56
N GLU A 56 -13.99 -21.36 -0.70
CA GLU A 56 -13.28 -20.20 -1.21
C GLU A 56 -14.11 -18.92 -1.01
N THR A 57 -15.40 -18.92 -1.41
CA THR A 57 -16.31 -17.78 -1.18
C THR A 57 -16.41 -17.41 0.30
N LEU A 58 -16.55 -18.40 1.19
CA LEU A 58 -16.65 -18.18 2.63
C LEU A 58 -15.32 -17.64 3.20
N THR A 59 -14.20 -18.15 2.73
CA THR A 59 -12.85 -17.72 3.11
C THR A 59 -12.62 -16.26 2.73
N GLU A 60 -12.97 -15.87 1.50
CA GLU A 60 -12.89 -14.48 1.05
C GLU A 60 -13.77 -13.54 1.87
N LEU A 61 -15.03 -13.92 2.14
CA LEU A 61 -15.94 -13.11 2.94
C LEU A 61 -15.49 -12.98 4.40
N ALA A 62 -14.92 -14.03 4.99
CA ALA A 62 -14.37 -13.98 6.36
C ALA A 62 -13.12 -13.08 6.43
N GLY A 63 -12.21 -13.19 5.46
CA GLY A 63 -11.06 -12.30 5.31
C GLY A 63 -11.48 -10.85 5.08
N ALA A 64 -12.48 -10.62 4.25
CA ALA A 64 -13.06 -9.30 4.00
C ALA A 64 -13.66 -8.70 5.30
N LEU A 65 -14.44 -9.47 6.05
CA LEU A 65 -15.02 -9.02 7.32
C LEU A 65 -13.92 -8.68 8.34
N THR A 66 -12.85 -9.49 8.39
CA THR A 66 -11.68 -9.22 9.24
C THR A 66 -11.04 -7.89 8.90
N LEU A 67 -10.67 -7.68 7.63
CA LEU A 67 -10.04 -6.45 7.17
C LEU A 67 -10.98 -5.25 7.36
N GLY A 68 -12.25 -5.40 6.99
CA GLY A 68 -13.25 -4.36 7.13
C GLY A 68 -13.46 -3.90 8.56
N ALA A 69 -13.55 -4.83 9.52
CA ALA A 69 -13.68 -4.52 10.94
C ALA A 69 -12.44 -3.77 11.48
N LEU A 70 -11.23 -4.19 11.06
CA LEU A 70 -9.98 -3.51 11.43
C LEU A 70 -9.90 -2.10 10.82
N VAL A 71 -10.25 -1.94 9.54
CA VAL A 71 -10.28 -0.63 8.86
C VAL A 71 -11.28 0.31 9.53
N LEU A 72 -12.46 -0.19 9.95
CA LEU A 72 -13.41 0.62 10.71
C LEU A 72 -12.79 1.10 12.03
N ALA A 73 -12.11 0.24 12.78
CA ALA A 73 -11.44 0.60 14.02
C ALA A 73 -10.32 1.63 13.80
N VAL A 74 -9.57 1.49 12.73
CA VAL A 74 -8.42 2.37 12.40
C VAL A 74 -8.85 3.76 11.91
N CYS A 75 -9.88 3.82 11.03
CA CYS A 75 -10.17 5.03 10.25
C CYS A 75 -11.56 5.64 10.51
N VAL A 76 -12.54 4.86 10.96
CA VAL A 76 -13.95 5.25 10.91
C VAL A 76 -14.57 5.48 12.30
N LEU A 77 -14.42 4.51 13.19
CA LEU A 77 -15.13 4.48 14.47
C LEU A 77 -14.58 5.48 15.47
N PRO A 78 -15.45 6.16 16.27
CA PRO A 78 -15.01 6.97 17.38
C PRO A 78 -14.45 6.08 18.50
N ARG A 79 -13.40 6.55 19.17
CA ARG A 79 -12.81 5.93 20.35
C ARG A 79 -12.98 6.87 21.54
N ARG A 80 -13.94 6.60 22.38
CA ARG A 80 -14.17 7.39 23.60
C ARG A 80 -13.27 6.89 24.73
N VAL A 81 -12.50 7.79 25.33
CA VAL A 81 -11.72 7.55 26.54
C VAL A 81 -12.39 8.34 27.67
N ALA A 82 -12.65 7.68 28.81
CA ALA A 82 -13.22 8.37 29.97
C ALA A 82 -12.25 9.45 30.48
N ALA A 83 -12.74 10.65 30.72
CA ALA A 83 -11.95 11.84 31.06
C ALA A 83 -11.09 11.70 32.35
N ALA A 84 -11.37 10.69 33.19
CA ALA A 84 -10.63 10.41 34.43
C ALA A 84 -9.29 9.66 34.19
N ASP A 85 -9.07 9.10 33.01
CA ASP A 85 -7.93 8.19 32.75
C ASP A 85 -6.75 8.83 32.00
N GLU A 86 -6.84 10.09 31.60
CA GLU A 86 -5.73 10.75 30.86
C GLU A 86 -4.44 10.90 31.68
N ARG A 87 -4.51 10.85 33.03
CA ARG A 87 -3.33 10.98 33.91
C ARG A 87 -2.84 9.67 34.55
N ARG A 88 -3.55 8.55 34.38
CA ARG A 88 -3.25 7.26 35.04
C ARG A 88 -3.46 6.02 34.18
N ALA A 89 -3.51 6.15 32.87
CA ALA A 89 -3.71 5.00 31.98
C ALA A 89 -2.49 4.07 31.97
N THR A 90 -2.39 3.19 32.98
CA THR A 90 -1.63 1.95 32.86
C THR A 90 -2.40 0.99 31.95
N ALA A 91 -1.70 0.04 31.30
CA ALA A 91 -2.28 -0.91 30.34
C ALA A 91 -3.52 -1.68 30.89
N ALA A 92 -3.59 -1.87 32.21
CA ALA A 92 -4.73 -2.52 32.87
C ALA A 92 -6.00 -1.65 32.95
N SER A 93 -5.87 -0.31 33.00
CA SER A 93 -7.00 0.63 33.02
C SER A 93 -7.61 0.79 31.63
N SER A 94 -6.79 0.76 30.57
CA SER A 94 -7.31 0.81 29.20
C SER A 94 -8.10 -0.45 28.82
N ALA A 95 -7.73 -1.64 29.37
CA ALA A 95 -8.48 -2.88 29.17
C ALA A 95 -9.86 -2.84 29.86
N ARG A 96 -10.00 -2.15 31.01
CA ARG A 96 -11.30 -1.97 31.69
C ARG A 96 -12.20 -0.93 31.01
N ALA A 97 -11.65 0.17 30.49
CA ALA A 97 -12.40 1.17 29.72
C ALA A 97 -12.95 0.61 28.39
N THR A 98 -12.31 -0.44 27.83
CA THR A 98 -12.80 -1.17 26.66
C THR A 98 -13.97 -2.11 26.97
N ALA A 99 -14.23 -2.43 28.25
CA ALA A 99 -15.34 -3.29 28.67
C ALA A 99 -16.72 -2.61 28.54
N ASP A 100 -16.78 -1.28 28.42
CA ASP A 100 -18.02 -0.52 28.26
C ASP A 100 -18.53 -0.50 26.81
N GLY A 101 -18.85 -1.66 26.24
CA GLY A 101 -19.89 -1.86 25.20
C GLY A 101 -19.88 -1.00 23.91
N GLY A 102 -18.89 -0.12 23.69
CA GLY A 102 -18.82 0.79 22.54
C GLY A 102 -18.56 0.09 21.19
N ALA A 103 -18.79 0.80 20.07
CA ALA A 103 -18.61 0.26 18.72
C ALA A 103 -17.14 -0.11 18.42
N TYR A 104 -16.17 0.68 18.92
CA TYR A 104 -14.74 0.44 18.71
C TYR A 104 -14.25 -0.91 19.30
N PRO A 105 -14.41 -1.22 20.60
CA PRO A 105 -13.95 -2.50 21.14
C PRO A 105 -14.67 -3.68 20.49
N ARG A 106 -15.94 -3.53 20.14
CA ARG A 106 -16.68 -4.59 19.45
C ARG A 106 -16.23 -4.82 18.01
N SER A 107 -15.72 -3.79 17.33
CA SER A 107 -15.09 -3.97 16.03
C SER A 107 -13.83 -4.84 16.13
N LEU A 108 -13.03 -4.68 17.18
CA LEU A 108 -11.86 -5.53 17.43
C LEU A 108 -12.25 -6.98 17.76
N VAL A 109 -13.28 -7.17 18.59
CA VAL A 109 -13.82 -8.52 18.87
C VAL A 109 -14.35 -9.16 17.58
N LEU A 110 -15.10 -8.41 16.78
CA LEU A 110 -15.59 -8.88 15.49
C LEU A 110 -14.43 -9.27 14.55
N ALA A 111 -13.38 -8.46 14.50
CA ALA A 111 -12.19 -8.76 13.71
C ALA A 111 -11.50 -10.06 14.19
N GLY A 112 -11.37 -10.26 15.51
CA GLY A 112 -10.79 -11.48 16.07
C GLY A 112 -11.61 -12.74 15.76
N VAL A 113 -12.94 -12.67 15.91
CA VAL A 113 -13.84 -13.79 15.57
C VAL A 113 -13.82 -14.09 14.08
N ALA A 114 -13.91 -13.05 13.24
CA ALA A 114 -13.85 -13.21 11.79
C ALA A 114 -12.51 -13.78 11.32
N ALA A 115 -11.39 -13.33 11.92
CA ALA A 115 -10.05 -13.84 11.63
C ALA A 115 -9.90 -15.32 12.02
N GLY A 116 -10.42 -15.72 13.18
CA GLY A 116 -10.45 -17.13 13.60
C GLY A 116 -11.27 -18.00 12.62
N THR A 117 -12.43 -17.51 12.19
CA THR A 117 -13.24 -18.18 11.16
C THR A 117 -12.48 -18.26 9.83
N TRP A 118 -11.82 -17.18 9.43
CA TRP A 118 -10.99 -17.13 8.23
C TRP A 118 -9.85 -18.14 8.28
N THR A 119 -9.15 -18.27 9.41
CA THR A 119 -8.07 -19.24 9.59
C THR A 119 -8.58 -20.69 9.42
N VAL A 120 -9.70 -21.03 10.07
CA VAL A 120 -10.29 -22.37 9.93
C VAL A 120 -10.71 -22.67 8.48
N LEU A 121 -11.37 -21.71 7.84
CA LEU A 121 -11.76 -21.85 6.42
C LEU A 121 -10.56 -21.93 5.48
N SER A 122 -9.45 -21.23 5.79
CA SER A 122 -8.22 -21.31 4.98
C SER A 122 -7.55 -22.68 5.09
N VAL A 123 -7.62 -23.35 6.25
CA VAL A 123 -7.15 -24.74 6.38
C VAL A 123 -8.01 -25.68 5.52
N VAL A 124 -9.34 -25.54 5.58
CA VAL A 124 -10.26 -26.35 4.76
C VAL A 124 -10.03 -26.07 3.27
N HIS A 125 -9.85 -24.82 2.89
CA HIS A 125 -9.55 -24.41 1.51
C HIS A 125 -8.24 -25.07 1.02
N LEU A 126 -7.17 -25.04 1.81
CA LEU A 126 -5.89 -25.68 1.47
C LEU A 126 -6.05 -27.18 1.20
N VAL A 127 -6.79 -27.89 2.06
CA VAL A 127 -7.04 -29.33 1.90
C VAL A 127 -7.85 -29.63 0.64
N LEU A 128 -8.93 -28.88 0.40
CA LEU A 128 -9.76 -29.05 -0.79
C LEU A 128 -9.06 -28.63 -2.10
N ALA A 129 -8.22 -27.59 -2.03
CA ALA A 129 -7.41 -27.17 -3.17
C ALA A 129 -6.41 -28.25 -3.58
N TYR A 130 -5.72 -28.86 -2.59
CA TYR A 130 -4.85 -30.00 -2.85
C TYR A 130 -5.65 -31.18 -3.46
N ALA A 131 -6.77 -31.57 -2.85
CA ALA A 131 -7.63 -32.64 -3.35
C ALA A 131 -8.06 -32.40 -4.81
N SER A 132 -8.37 -31.16 -5.17
CA SER A 132 -8.75 -30.75 -6.52
C SER A 132 -7.60 -30.89 -7.51
N VAL A 133 -6.37 -30.47 -7.12
CA VAL A 133 -5.16 -30.55 -7.97
C VAL A 133 -4.71 -32.00 -8.14
N ALA A 134 -4.72 -32.79 -7.06
CA ALA A 134 -4.33 -34.20 -7.07
C ALA A 134 -5.38 -35.11 -7.73
N GLY A 135 -6.62 -34.62 -7.95
CA GLY A 135 -7.72 -35.44 -8.46
C GLY A 135 -8.08 -36.61 -7.51
N SER A 136 -7.85 -36.44 -6.20
CA SER A 136 -8.01 -37.49 -5.19
C SER A 136 -8.92 -37.04 -4.06
N SER A 137 -9.63 -38.01 -3.45
CA SER A 137 -10.45 -37.73 -2.26
C SER A 137 -9.57 -37.45 -1.03
N PRO A 138 -9.98 -36.53 -0.12
CA PRO A 138 -9.29 -36.31 1.14
C PRO A 138 -9.18 -37.57 2.05
N THR A 139 -9.92 -38.60 1.74
CA THR A 139 -9.90 -39.90 2.46
C THR A 139 -9.04 -40.96 1.77
N ALA A 140 -8.36 -40.61 0.66
CA ALA A 140 -7.50 -41.54 -0.07
C ALA A 140 -6.25 -41.95 0.76
N PRO A 141 -5.76 -43.18 0.61
CA PRO A 141 -4.52 -43.61 1.26
C PRO A 141 -3.35 -42.73 0.80
N GLY A 142 -2.47 -42.32 1.73
CA GLY A 142 -1.29 -41.48 1.43
C GLY A 142 -1.59 -39.98 1.27
N PHE A 143 -2.86 -39.54 1.30
CA PHE A 143 -3.25 -38.15 1.10
C PHE A 143 -2.47 -37.16 2.00
N GLY A 144 -2.20 -37.52 3.26
CA GLY A 144 -1.48 -36.63 4.20
C GLY A 144 -0.01 -36.43 3.80
N ASP A 145 0.67 -37.45 3.35
CA ASP A 145 2.08 -37.38 2.93
C ASP A 145 2.23 -36.55 1.64
N GLU A 146 1.31 -36.76 0.70
CA GLU A 146 1.27 -36.00 -0.55
C GLU A 146 0.87 -34.53 -0.29
N LEU A 147 -0.05 -34.25 0.63
CA LEU A 147 -0.37 -32.89 1.07
C LEU A 147 0.86 -32.21 1.69
N ALA A 148 1.68 -32.92 2.47
CA ALA A 148 2.91 -32.38 3.03
C ALA A 148 3.93 -32.00 1.93
N LEU A 149 4.03 -32.81 0.87
CA LEU A 149 4.82 -32.48 -0.31
C LEU A 149 4.26 -31.26 -1.07
N PHE A 150 2.95 -31.21 -1.24
CA PHE A 150 2.29 -30.08 -1.91
C PHE A 150 2.60 -28.75 -1.21
N VAL A 151 2.46 -28.67 0.13
CA VAL A 151 2.69 -27.43 0.87
C VAL A 151 4.16 -27.06 1.02
N THR A 152 5.10 -28.01 0.79
CA THR A 152 6.55 -27.76 0.91
C THR A 152 7.25 -27.58 -0.41
N GLN A 153 6.79 -28.22 -1.50
CA GLN A 153 7.48 -28.28 -2.79
C GLN A 153 6.76 -27.52 -3.91
N ILE A 154 5.44 -27.38 -3.85
CA ILE A 154 4.64 -26.76 -4.91
C ILE A 154 4.32 -25.30 -4.55
N ASP A 155 4.47 -24.39 -5.50
CA ASP A 155 4.29 -22.94 -5.27
C ASP A 155 2.87 -22.59 -4.78
N LEU A 156 1.84 -23.20 -5.37
CA LEU A 156 0.46 -23.02 -4.92
C LEU A 156 0.27 -23.46 -3.46
N GLY A 157 0.79 -24.62 -3.11
CA GLY A 157 0.73 -25.15 -1.74
C GLY A 157 1.45 -24.25 -0.74
N ARG A 158 2.64 -23.77 -1.09
CA ARG A 158 3.41 -22.81 -0.27
C ARG A 158 2.66 -21.50 -0.10
N ALA A 159 2.03 -20.98 -1.14
CA ALA A 159 1.24 -19.75 -1.07
C ALA A 159 0.02 -19.91 -0.15
N LEU A 160 -0.73 -21.02 -0.26
CA LEU A 160 -1.88 -21.32 0.59
C LEU A 160 -1.49 -21.57 2.05
N LEU A 161 -0.35 -22.24 2.30
CA LEU A 161 0.17 -22.41 3.66
C LEU A 161 0.60 -21.07 4.27
N THR A 162 1.26 -20.21 3.49
CA THR A 162 1.65 -18.86 3.92
C THR A 162 0.42 -18.01 4.22
N LEU A 163 -0.59 -18.03 3.36
CA LEU A 163 -1.89 -17.38 3.59
C LEU A 163 -2.50 -17.84 4.92
N THR A 164 -2.59 -19.15 5.14
CA THR A 164 -3.17 -19.75 6.34
C THR A 164 -2.39 -19.34 7.60
N THR A 165 -1.06 -19.36 7.53
CA THR A 165 -0.18 -18.92 8.63
C THR A 165 -0.37 -17.45 8.94
N LEU A 166 -0.40 -16.58 7.93
CA LEU A 166 -0.65 -15.15 8.12
C LEU A 166 -2.05 -14.88 8.69
N ALA A 167 -3.07 -15.64 8.28
CA ALA A 167 -4.42 -15.58 8.84
C ALA A 167 -4.43 -15.98 10.32
N ALA A 168 -3.70 -17.03 10.69
CA ALA A 168 -3.56 -17.45 12.08
C ALA A 168 -2.84 -16.41 12.95
N VAL A 169 -1.74 -15.84 12.44
CA VAL A 169 -1.02 -14.74 13.12
C VAL A 169 -1.92 -13.51 13.25
N ALA A 170 -2.64 -13.15 12.18
CA ALA A 170 -3.59 -12.03 12.21
C ALA A 170 -4.70 -12.27 13.25
N THR A 171 -5.17 -13.51 13.43
CA THR A 171 -6.13 -13.89 14.46
C THR A 171 -5.58 -13.62 15.86
N VAL A 172 -4.37 -14.11 16.16
CA VAL A 172 -3.72 -13.88 17.46
C VAL A 172 -3.54 -12.39 17.73
N VAL A 173 -3.04 -11.65 16.75
CA VAL A 173 -2.83 -10.21 16.88
C VAL A 173 -4.17 -9.49 17.07
N ALA A 174 -5.22 -9.81 16.31
CA ALA A 174 -6.54 -9.18 16.41
C ALA A 174 -7.21 -9.42 17.78
N LEU A 175 -6.97 -10.57 18.41
CA LEU A 175 -7.51 -10.89 19.75
C LEU A 175 -6.80 -10.12 20.87
N VAL A 176 -5.53 -9.75 20.71
CA VAL A 176 -4.72 -9.08 21.74
C VAL A 176 -4.75 -7.56 21.61
N VAL A 177 -5.02 -7.06 20.40
CA VAL A 177 -4.94 -5.63 20.10
C VAL A 177 -6.07 -4.84 20.73
N ALA A 178 -5.71 -3.72 21.40
CA ALA A 178 -6.66 -2.75 21.98
C ALA A 178 -6.49 -1.32 21.42
N THR A 179 -5.44 -1.06 20.64
CA THR A 179 -5.07 0.29 20.16
C THR A 179 -5.27 0.46 18.66
N PRO A 180 -5.52 1.68 18.15
CA PRO A 180 -5.59 1.92 16.70
C PRO A 180 -4.31 1.54 15.94
N THR A 181 -3.13 1.73 16.55
CA THR A 181 -1.86 1.33 15.94
C THR A 181 -1.74 -0.19 15.81
N GLY A 182 -2.12 -0.93 16.84
CA GLY A 182 -2.14 -2.39 16.77
C GLY A 182 -3.17 -2.90 15.78
N ALA A 183 -4.37 -2.29 15.70
CA ALA A 183 -5.37 -2.62 14.68
C ALA A 183 -4.84 -2.36 13.26
N ALA A 184 -4.04 -1.30 13.06
CA ALA A 184 -3.39 -1.04 11.78
C ALA A 184 -2.35 -2.12 11.42
N TRP A 185 -1.57 -2.61 12.37
CA TRP A 185 -0.65 -3.72 12.15
C TRP A 185 -1.38 -5.04 11.86
N ALA A 186 -2.48 -5.33 12.57
CA ALA A 186 -3.33 -6.47 12.25
C ALA A 186 -3.90 -6.36 10.82
N ALA A 187 -4.37 -5.17 10.42
CA ALA A 187 -4.84 -4.94 9.05
C ALA A 187 -3.72 -5.13 8.01
N ALA A 188 -2.49 -4.70 8.31
CA ALA A 188 -1.34 -4.92 7.43
C ALA A 188 -1.02 -6.41 7.24
N LEU A 189 -1.14 -7.23 8.30
CA LEU A 189 -1.00 -8.70 8.19
C LEU A 189 -2.08 -9.31 7.30
N VAL A 190 -3.33 -8.87 7.41
CA VAL A 190 -4.42 -9.33 6.54
C VAL A 190 -4.14 -8.92 5.08
N VAL A 191 -3.66 -7.70 4.82
CA VAL A 191 -3.29 -7.25 3.48
C VAL A 191 -2.13 -8.07 2.93
N ALA A 192 -1.13 -8.42 3.76
CA ALA A 192 -0.04 -9.31 3.36
C ALA A 192 -0.53 -10.73 3.02
N ALA A 193 -1.53 -11.24 3.75
CA ALA A 193 -2.15 -12.53 3.43
C ALA A 193 -2.94 -12.48 2.10
N LEU A 194 -3.65 -11.37 1.82
CA LEU A 194 -4.35 -11.18 0.55
C LEU A 194 -3.37 -11.04 -0.63
N TRP A 195 -2.13 -10.59 -0.37
CA TRP A 195 -1.08 -10.59 -1.39
C TRP A 195 -0.76 -12.02 -1.85
N GLN A 196 -0.66 -12.99 -0.92
CA GLN A 196 -0.42 -14.39 -1.26
C GLN A 196 -1.55 -14.96 -2.13
N LEU A 197 -2.80 -14.59 -1.85
CA LEU A 197 -3.93 -14.98 -2.67
C LEU A 197 -3.84 -14.41 -4.10
N GLY A 198 -3.33 -13.19 -4.25
CA GLY A 198 -3.08 -12.57 -5.56
C GLY A 198 -2.01 -13.29 -6.40
N GLN A 199 -1.14 -14.10 -5.78
CA GLN A 199 -0.11 -14.90 -6.46
C GLN A 199 -0.61 -16.28 -6.89
N THR A 200 -1.83 -16.68 -6.52
CA THR A 200 -2.42 -17.97 -6.86
C THR A 200 -3.35 -17.86 -8.07
N GLY A 201 -3.64 -18.98 -8.72
CA GLY A 201 -4.59 -19.07 -9.83
C GLY A 201 -4.02 -18.66 -11.20
N HIS A 202 -4.91 -18.52 -12.19
CA HIS A 202 -4.57 -18.25 -13.60
C HIS A 202 -3.83 -16.90 -13.84
N ALA A 203 -3.78 -16.02 -12.87
CA ALA A 203 -2.99 -14.80 -12.95
C ALA A 203 -1.48 -15.08 -12.96
N ALA A 204 -1.05 -16.20 -12.37
CA ALA A 204 0.34 -16.61 -12.29
C ALA A 204 0.94 -17.08 -13.63
N GLY A 205 0.11 -17.57 -14.58
CA GLY A 205 0.52 -18.05 -15.91
C GLY A 205 0.35 -17.03 -17.05
N ALA A 206 -0.19 -15.83 -16.77
CA ALA A 206 -0.48 -14.87 -17.83
C ALA A 206 0.79 -14.23 -18.43
N ALA A 207 0.79 -13.98 -19.74
CA ALA A 207 1.87 -13.30 -20.46
C ALA A 207 2.20 -11.89 -19.92
N SER A 208 1.31 -11.31 -19.10
CA SER A 208 1.48 -10.04 -18.38
C SER A 208 1.39 -10.26 -16.87
N HIS A 209 2.19 -11.18 -16.34
CA HIS A 209 2.12 -11.66 -14.94
C HIS A 209 2.05 -10.53 -13.90
N GLU A 210 2.90 -9.50 -14.00
CA GLU A 210 2.91 -8.39 -13.04
C GLU A 210 1.65 -7.53 -13.10
N LEU A 211 1.17 -7.25 -14.31
CA LEU A 211 -0.07 -6.49 -14.47
C LEU A 211 -1.27 -7.29 -13.93
N ALA A 212 -1.30 -8.59 -14.19
CA ALA A 212 -2.36 -9.48 -13.71
C ALA A 212 -2.34 -9.58 -12.17
N THR A 213 -1.17 -9.82 -11.57
CA THR A 213 -1.02 -9.98 -10.10
C THR A 213 -1.23 -8.66 -9.36
N SER A 214 -0.65 -7.54 -9.82
CA SER A 214 -0.84 -6.22 -9.19
C SER A 214 -2.29 -5.75 -9.28
N SER A 215 -2.96 -6.01 -10.42
CA SER A 215 -4.37 -5.68 -10.58
C SER A 215 -5.27 -6.57 -9.72
N LEU A 216 -5.00 -7.88 -9.62
CA LEU A 216 -5.75 -8.79 -8.77
C LEU A 216 -5.60 -8.42 -7.28
N PHE A 217 -4.39 -8.11 -6.84
CA PHE A 217 -4.15 -7.65 -5.46
C PHE A 217 -4.94 -6.37 -5.14
N LEU A 218 -4.88 -5.35 -6.01
CA LEU A 218 -5.64 -4.12 -5.84
C LEU A 218 -7.15 -4.39 -5.80
N HIS A 219 -7.63 -5.33 -6.63
CA HIS A 219 -9.02 -5.77 -6.66
C HIS A 219 -9.44 -6.42 -5.34
N LEU A 220 -8.67 -7.40 -4.86
CA LEU A 220 -8.94 -8.14 -3.63
C LEU A 220 -8.96 -7.23 -2.40
N VAL A 221 -7.95 -6.37 -2.24
CA VAL A 221 -7.90 -5.43 -1.11
C VAL A 221 -9.05 -4.42 -1.18
N GLY A 222 -9.32 -3.85 -2.36
CA GLY A 222 -10.43 -2.93 -2.57
C GLY A 222 -11.78 -3.55 -2.25
N ALA A 223 -12.05 -4.75 -2.76
CA ALA A 223 -13.28 -5.50 -2.51
C ALA A 223 -13.42 -5.89 -1.03
N ALA A 224 -12.35 -6.43 -0.42
CA ALA A 224 -12.35 -6.84 0.99
C ALA A 224 -12.63 -5.67 1.94
N VAL A 225 -11.98 -4.52 1.72
CA VAL A 225 -12.25 -3.31 2.51
C VAL A 225 -13.69 -2.84 2.32
N TRP A 226 -14.19 -2.80 1.09
CA TRP A 226 -15.53 -2.30 0.79
C TRP A 226 -16.62 -3.19 1.38
N ILE A 227 -16.61 -4.49 1.04
CA ILE A 227 -17.61 -5.47 1.48
C ILE A 227 -17.53 -5.66 3.00
N GLY A 228 -16.32 -5.90 3.50
CA GLY A 228 -16.11 -6.21 4.92
C GLY A 228 -16.44 -5.03 5.83
N ALA A 229 -16.07 -3.81 5.44
CA ALA A 229 -16.40 -2.64 6.25
C ALA A 229 -17.90 -2.31 6.24
N LEU A 230 -18.63 -2.56 5.13
CA LEU A 230 -20.08 -2.42 5.13
C LEU A 230 -20.75 -3.45 6.04
N ALA A 231 -20.35 -4.71 5.94
CA ALA A 231 -20.87 -5.79 6.77
C ALA A 231 -20.60 -5.53 8.26
N ALA A 232 -19.37 -5.14 8.62
CA ALA A 232 -18.99 -4.78 9.98
C ALA A 232 -19.75 -3.54 10.49
N LEU A 233 -19.90 -2.50 9.65
CA LEU A 233 -20.65 -1.30 10.01
C LEU A 233 -22.13 -1.60 10.25
N ALA A 234 -22.74 -2.45 9.44
CA ALA A 234 -24.11 -2.93 9.63
C ALA A 234 -24.30 -3.59 11.01
N LEU A 235 -23.34 -4.40 11.45
CA LEU A 235 -23.37 -5.01 12.79
C LEU A 235 -23.22 -4.01 13.94
N LEU A 236 -22.45 -2.92 13.71
CA LEU A 236 -22.01 -1.98 14.74
C LEU A 236 -22.82 -0.67 14.78
N VAL A 237 -23.50 -0.28 13.67
CA VAL A 237 -24.15 1.04 13.52
C VAL A 237 -25.14 1.38 14.63
N GLY A 238 -25.86 0.39 15.14
CA GLY A 238 -26.81 0.61 16.23
C GLY A 238 -26.19 0.95 17.58
N ARG A 239 -24.86 0.86 17.71
CA ARG A 239 -24.11 1.22 18.91
C ARG A 239 -23.44 2.59 18.81
N LEU A 240 -23.54 3.21 17.64
CA LEU A 240 -22.93 4.50 17.37
C LEU A 240 -23.77 5.68 17.84
N GLY A 241 -25.08 5.50 18.04
CA GLY A 241 -25.96 6.59 18.44
C GLY A 241 -25.84 7.80 17.49
N THR A 242 -25.53 8.96 18.03
CA THR A 242 -25.31 10.21 17.29
C THR A 242 -24.08 10.19 16.38
N ASP A 243 -23.12 9.27 16.62
CA ASP A 243 -21.91 9.13 15.80
C ASP A 243 -22.16 8.31 14.52
N ALA A 244 -23.37 7.75 14.32
CA ALA A 244 -23.70 6.94 13.16
C ALA A 244 -23.55 7.69 11.83
N GLY A 245 -24.10 8.91 11.75
CA GLY A 245 -23.99 9.75 10.54
C GLY A 245 -22.53 10.03 10.14
N PRO A 246 -21.69 10.58 11.03
CA PRO A 246 -20.27 10.78 10.77
C PRO A 246 -19.51 9.49 10.39
N ALA A 247 -19.80 8.37 11.04
CA ALA A 247 -19.15 7.10 10.73
C ALA A 247 -19.53 6.57 9.34
N VAL A 248 -20.83 6.61 8.99
CA VAL A 248 -21.32 6.24 7.65
C VAL A 248 -20.71 7.13 6.56
N ALA A 249 -20.61 8.44 6.78
CA ALA A 249 -20.01 9.38 5.83
C ALA A 249 -18.50 9.09 5.59
N ARG A 250 -17.77 8.75 6.66
CA ARG A 250 -16.36 8.33 6.58
C ARG A 250 -16.20 7.02 5.80
N TYR A 251 -17.01 6.01 6.15
CA TYR A 251 -17.05 4.75 5.41
C TYR A 251 -17.37 4.98 3.93
N SER A 252 -18.40 5.78 3.62
CA SER A 252 -18.78 6.08 2.24
C SER A 252 -17.62 6.71 1.43
N THR A 253 -16.74 7.49 2.07
CA THR A 253 -15.56 8.03 1.40
C THR A 253 -14.55 6.92 1.06
N ILE A 254 -14.29 5.99 1.98
CA ILE A 254 -13.44 4.82 1.75
C ILE A 254 -14.04 3.95 0.65
N ALA A 255 -15.34 3.63 0.75
CA ALA A 255 -16.06 2.83 -0.23
C ALA A 255 -15.97 3.39 -1.67
N ALA A 256 -15.96 4.72 -1.84
CA ALA A 256 -15.78 5.31 -3.16
C ALA A 256 -14.37 5.11 -3.74
N TRP A 257 -13.34 5.19 -2.93
CA TRP A 257 -11.99 4.86 -3.36
C TRP A 257 -11.86 3.37 -3.71
N CYS A 258 -12.44 2.50 -2.88
CA CYS A 258 -12.51 1.07 -3.16
C CYS A 258 -13.26 0.79 -4.46
N PHE A 259 -14.42 1.45 -4.70
CA PHE A 259 -15.17 1.32 -5.95
C PHE A 259 -14.31 1.66 -7.17
N VAL A 260 -13.58 2.78 -7.14
CA VAL A 260 -12.69 3.18 -8.24
C VAL A 260 -11.55 2.17 -8.43
N ALA A 261 -10.93 1.71 -7.33
CA ALA A 261 -9.86 0.72 -7.38
C ALA A 261 -10.35 -0.62 -7.97
N VAL A 262 -11.51 -1.11 -7.53
CA VAL A 262 -12.13 -2.35 -8.02
C VAL A 262 -12.55 -2.20 -9.49
N ALA A 263 -13.07 -1.03 -9.90
CA ALA A 263 -13.40 -0.76 -11.30
C ALA A 263 -12.16 -0.81 -12.20
N ALA A 264 -11.12 -0.05 -11.84
CA ALA A 264 -9.89 0.03 -12.62
C ALA A 264 -9.21 -1.35 -12.74
N SER A 265 -9.04 -2.04 -11.62
CA SER A 265 -8.46 -3.38 -11.59
C SER A 265 -9.34 -4.42 -12.30
N GLY A 266 -10.66 -4.31 -12.19
CA GLY A 266 -11.61 -5.18 -12.88
C GLY A 266 -11.53 -5.05 -14.40
N VAL A 267 -11.40 -3.83 -14.93
CA VAL A 267 -11.20 -3.60 -16.37
C VAL A 267 -9.90 -4.26 -16.83
N VAL A 268 -8.78 -4.03 -16.13
CA VAL A 268 -7.48 -4.61 -16.48
C VAL A 268 -7.55 -6.15 -16.47
N ASN A 269 -8.08 -6.76 -15.39
CA ASN A 269 -8.22 -8.21 -15.31
C ASN A 269 -9.10 -8.78 -16.41
N SER A 270 -10.16 -8.06 -16.79
CA SER A 270 -11.05 -8.49 -17.87
C SER A 270 -10.34 -8.46 -19.23
N LEU A 271 -9.59 -7.40 -19.53
CA LEU A 271 -8.82 -7.27 -20.77
C LEU A 271 -7.75 -8.36 -20.92
N VAL A 272 -7.03 -8.66 -19.83
CA VAL A 272 -5.97 -9.68 -19.85
C VAL A 272 -6.54 -11.09 -20.08
N ARG A 273 -7.73 -11.40 -19.53
CA ARG A 273 -8.30 -12.75 -19.56
C ARG A 273 -9.25 -13.02 -20.73
N LEU A 274 -9.89 -11.99 -21.29
CA LEU A 274 -10.83 -12.14 -22.39
C LEU A 274 -10.13 -12.36 -23.73
N GLY A 275 -8.91 -11.84 -23.92
CA GLY A 275 -8.17 -11.90 -25.18
C GLY A 275 -8.78 -11.15 -26.36
N GLY A 276 -10.06 -10.75 -26.29
CA GLY A 276 -10.79 -10.02 -27.31
C GLY A 276 -12.30 -10.02 -27.08
N TRP A 277 -13.04 -9.35 -27.95
CA TRP A 277 -14.50 -9.24 -27.87
C TRP A 277 -15.22 -10.59 -28.09
N GLU A 278 -14.57 -11.51 -28.82
CA GLU A 278 -15.09 -12.85 -29.09
C GLU A 278 -15.26 -13.68 -27.81
N GLY A 279 -14.39 -13.47 -26.81
CA GLY A 279 -14.47 -14.09 -25.50
C GLY A 279 -15.78 -13.80 -24.74
N LEU A 280 -16.50 -12.71 -25.07
CA LEU A 280 -17.81 -12.41 -24.48
C LEU A 280 -18.90 -13.42 -24.85
N GLY A 281 -18.79 -14.14 -25.97
CA GLY A 281 -19.71 -15.20 -26.40
C GLY A 281 -19.56 -16.51 -25.62
N THR A 282 -18.55 -16.62 -24.75
CA THR A 282 -18.29 -17.81 -23.94
C THR A 282 -19.07 -17.80 -22.62
N ARG A 283 -19.14 -18.95 -21.93
CA ARG A 283 -19.71 -19.02 -20.57
C ARG A 283 -18.97 -18.14 -19.59
N TYR A 284 -17.64 -18.04 -19.75
CA TYR A 284 -16.80 -17.11 -19.00
C TYR A 284 -17.22 -15.65 -19.24
N GLY A 285 -17.38 -15.25 -20.50
CA GLY A 285 -17.84 -13.92 -20.87
C GLY A 285 -19.22 -13.57 -20.33
N ALA A 286 -20.16 -14.54 -20.34
CA ALA A 286 -21.49 -14.36 -19.75
C ALA A 286 -21.41 -14.08 -18.22
N LEU A 287 -20.60 -14.84 -17.47
CA LEU A 287 -20.36 -14.58 -16.04
C LEU A 287 -19.72 -13.21 -15.81
N LEU A 288 -18.78 -12.81 -16.67
CA LEU A 288 -18.17 -11.50 -16.61
C LEU A 288 -19.20 -10.37 -16.83
N VAL A 289 -20.09 -10.49 -17.80
CA VAL A 289 -21.18 -9.52 -18.03
C VAL A 289 -22.08 -9.43 -16.82
N VAL A 290 -22.48 -10.55 -16.21
CA VAL A 290 -23.27 -10.56 -14.96
C VAL A 290 -22.52 -9.83 -13.86
N LYS A 291 -21.22 -10.07 -13.67
CA LYS A 291 -20.38 -9.38 -12.69
C LYS A 291 -20.36 -7.87 -12.93
N VAL A 292 -20.20 -7.41 -14.17
CA VAL A 292 -20.20 -5.98 -14.55
C VAL A 292 -21.55 -5.33 -14.26
N VAL A 293 -22.67 -5.99 -14.57
CA VAL A 293 -24.02 -5.48 -14.28
C VAL A 293 -24.25 -5.35 -12.77
N LEU A 294 -23.88 -6.36 -11.98
CA LEU A 294 -23.99 -6.32 -10.53
C LEU A 294 -23.12 -5.22 -9.94
N PHE A 295 -21.90 -5.06 -10.45
CA PHE A 295 -20.99 -3.97 -10.04
C PHE A 295 -21.56 -2.59 -10.37
N GLY A 296 -22.16 -2.40 -11.54
CA GLY A 296 -22.87 -1.18 -11.92
C GLY A 296 -24.04 -0.88 -10.96
N ALA A 297 -24.82 -1.92 -10.60
CA ALA A 297 -25.88 -1.79 -9.61
C ALA A 297 -25.37 -1.32 -8.25
N LEU A 298 -24.23 -1.86 -7.78
CA LEU A 298 -23.57 -1.39 -6.54
C LEU A 298 -23.14 0.09 -6.63
N GLY A 299 -22.64 0.54 -7.77
CA GLY A 299 -22.34 1.95 -8.01
C GLY A 299 -23.56 2.86 -7.87
N LEU A 300 -24.69 2.45 -8.43
CA LEU A 300 -25.96 3.18 -8.32
C LEU A 300 -26.50 3.18 -6.89
N LEU A 301 -26.42 2.06 -6.16
CA LEU A 301 -26.79 1.96 -4.76
C LEU A 301 -25.92 2.87 -3.89
N GLY A 302 -24.60 2.86 -4.08
CA GLY A 302 -23.68 3.75 -3.38
C GLY A 302 -23.94 5.24 -3.64
N LEU A 303 -24.32 5.60 -4.87
CA LEU A 303 -24.75 6.95 -5.22
C LEU A 303 -26.05 7.33 -4.52
N ALA A 304 -27.03 6.40 -4.47
CA ALA A 304 -28.29 6.60 -3.76
C ALA A 304 -28.06 6.80 -2.25
N HIS A 305 -27.16 6.02 -1.63
CA HIS A 305 -26.74 6.21 -0.25
C HIS A 305 -26.20 7.64 -0.02
N ARG A 306 -25.29 8.09 -0.88
CA ARG A 306 -24.67 9.42 -0.75
C ARG A 306 -25.65 10.57 -0.91
N ARG A 307 -26.59 10.46 -1.86
CA ARG A 307 -27.49 11.55 -2.20
C ARG A 307 -28.73 11.60 -1.31
N ARG A 308 -29.23 10.46 -0.84
CA ARG A 308 -30.51 10.36 -0.12
C ARG A 308 -30.36 9.98 1.35
N THR A 309 -29.56 8.95 1.65
CA THR A 309 -29.55 8.33 2.99
C THR A 309 -28.61 9.05 3.96
N ILE A 310 -27.39 9.38 3.54
CA ILE A 310 -26.38 10.00 4.42
C ILE A 310 -26.84 11.38 4.93
N PRO A 311 -27.42 12.28 4.11
CA PRO A 311 -27.91 13.56 4.60
C PRO A 311 -29.03 13.44 5.64
N GLN A 312 -29.85 12.39 5.57
CA GLN A 312 -30.95 12.13 6.51
C GLN A 312 -30.47 11.55 7.86
N LEU A 313 -29.25 11.01 7.93
CA LEU A 313 -28.69 10.48 9.17
C LEU A 313 -28.14 11.57 10.11
N VAL A 314 -28.11 12.82 9.69
CA VAL A 314 -27.66 13.95 10.50
C VAL A 314 -28.78 14.29 11.51
N GLY A 315 -28.69 13.77 12.73
CA GLY A 315 -29.60 14.03 13.85
C GLY A 315 -30.70 12.99 14.07
N GLU A 316 -30.92 12.04 13.17
CA GLU A 316 -31.95 11.02 13.29
C GLU A 316 -31.39 9.61 13.62
N ARG A 317 -32.23 8.78 14.25
CA ARG A 317 -31.94 7.36 14.47
C ARG A 317 -31.92 6.61 13.14
N VAL A 318 -31.03 5.63 13.00
CA VAL A 318 -30.93 4.71 11.86
C VAL A 318 -32.29 4.06 11.55
N GLY A 319 -32.99 4.54 10.53
CA GLY A 319 -34.37 4.18 10.19
C GLY A 319 -34.49 2.98 9.24
N ARG A 320 -35.75 2.59 8.94
CA ARG A 320 -36.07 1.51 7.98
C ARG A 320 -35.46 1.70 6.58
N PRO A 321 -35.43 2.92 5.98
CA PRO A 321 -34.86 3.13 4.65
C PRO A 321 -33.36 2.78 4.58
N PHE A 322 -32.57 3.15 5.60
CA PHE A 322 -31.16 2.80 5.69
C PHE A 322 -30.94 1.28 5.66
N TRP A 323 -31.66 0.54 6.51
CA TRP A 323 -31.54 -0.91 6.59
C TRP A 323 -31.94 -1.62 5.31
N ARG A 324 -33.00 -1.17 4.65
CA ARG A 324 -33.44 -1.75 3.38
C ARG A 324 -32.34 -1.63 2.32
N LEU A 325 -31.75 -0.46 2.22
CA LEU A 325 -30.70 -0.21 1.22
C LEU A 325 -29.40 -0.97 1.54
N VAL A 326 -29.00 -1.03 2.82
CA VAL A 326 -27.82 -1.81 3.26
C VAL A 326 -27.99 -3.30 3.00
N LEU A 327 -29.17 -3.86 3.27
CA LEU A 327 -29.42 -5.28 3.02
C LEU A 327 -29.42 -5.61 1.52
N VAL A 328 -29.97 -4.74 0.66
CA VAL A 328 -29.90 -4.90 -0.80
C VAL A 328 -28.46 -4.79 -1.28
N GLU A 329 -27.69 -3.82 -0.77
CA GLU A 329 -26.28 -3.65 -1.14
C GLU A 329 -25.47 -4.89 -0.74
N LEU A 330 -25.65 -5.41 0.48
CA LEU A 330 -24.99 -6.65 0.93
C LEU A 330 -25.42 -7.89 0.14
N ALA A 331 -26.70 -7.98 -0.27
CA ALA A 331 -27.16 -9.06 -1.13
C ALA A 331 -26.46 -9.04 -2.50
N VAL A 332 -26.36 -7.86 -3.11
CA VAL A 332 -25.68 -7.69 -4.40
C VAL A 332 -24.16 -7.91 -4.24
N MET A 333 -23.56 -7.48 -3.13
CA MET A 333 -22.15 -7.74 -2.81
C MET A 333 -21.89 -9.25 -2.67
N GLY A 334 -22.76 -9.99 -1.98
CA GLY A 334 -22.67 -11.45 -1.89
C GLY A 334 -22.77 -12.10 -3.27
N ALA A 335 -23.77 -11.70 -4.05
CA ALA A 335 -23.94 -12.23 -5.39
C ALA A 335 -22.71 -11.98 -6.29
N VAL A 336 -22.15 -10.76 -6.27
CA VAL A 336 -20.95 -10.43 -7.04
C VAL A 336 -19.72 -11.23 -6.57
N SER A 337 -19.58 -11.48 -5.26
CA SER A 337 -18.50 -12.29 -4.72
C SER A 337 -18.61 -13.75 -5.17
N GLY A 338 -19.80 -14.36 -5.08
CA GLY A 338 -20.02 -15.72 -5.56
C GLY A 338 -19.80 -15.87 -7.08
N VAL A 339 -20.26 -14.90 -7.88
CA VAL A 339 -19.98 -14.88 -9.34
C VAL A 339 -18.48 -14.71 -9.60
N ALA A 340 -17.77 -13.93 -8.77
CA ALA A 340 -16.33 -13.74 -8.93
C ALA A 340 -15.55 -15.05 -8.69
N VAL A 341 -15.92 -15.83 -7.67
CA VAL A 341 -15.32 -17.14 -7.41
C VAL A 341 -15.68 -18.14 -8.53
N ALA A 342 -16.93 -18.17 -9.00
CA ALA A 342 -17.33 -19.01 -10.13
C ALA A 342 -16.54 -18.65 -11.41
N LEU A 343 -16.29 -17.36 -11.64
CA LEU A 343 -15.47 -16.90 -12.76
C LEU A 343 -13.99 -17.30 -12.59
N ALA A 344 -13.44 -17.22 -11.36
CA ALA A 344 -12.07 -17.64 -11.07
C ALA A 344 -11.87 -19.15 -11.22
N SER A 345 -12.92 -19.95 -10.95
CA SER A 345 -12.91 -21.41 -11.13
C SER A 345 -13.10 -21.83 -12.60
N SER A 346 -13.51 -20.90 -13.49
CA SER A 346 -13.80 -21.19 -14.90
C SER A 346 -12.58 -20.93 -15.78
N PRO A 347 -12.25 -21.80 -16.75
CA PRO A 347 -11.14 -21.56 -17.66
C PRO A 347 -11.38 -20.27 -18.48
N PRO A 348 -10.40 -19.38 -18.57
CA PRO A 348 -10.52 -18.18 -19.40
C PRO A 348 -10.52 -18.53 -20.88
N PRO A 349 -11.09 -17.66 -21.76
CA PRO A 349 -11.09 -17.87 -23.20
C PRO A 349 -9.70 -17.87 -23.85
N VAL A 350 -8.74 -17.17 -23.23
CA VAL A 350 -7.32 -17.20 -23.64
C VAL A 350 -6.69 -18.44 -23.03
N PRO A 351 -6.21 -19.40 -23.84
CA PRO A 351 -5.54 -20.57 -23.32
C PRO A 351 -4.23 -20.18 -22.61
N ASP A 352 -3.95 -20.77 -21.46
CA ASP A 352 -2.63 -20.75 -20.84
C ASP A 352 -1.72 -21.76 -21.59
N GLU A 353 -1.50 -21.56 -22.90
CA GLU A 353 -0.59 -22.40 -23.64
C GLU A 353 0.86 -22.07 -23.26
N PRO A 354 1.67 -23.06 -22.86
CA PRO A 354 3.10 -22.87 -22.70
C PRO A 354 3.68 -22.39 -24.04
N VAL A 355 4.46 -21.30 -24.00
CA VAL A 355 5.16 -20.83 -25.19
C VAL A 355 6.15 -21.92 -25.61
N ALA A 356 5.90 -22.59 -26.72
CA ALA A 356 6.61 -23.80 -27.15
C ALA A 356 8.11 -23.61 -27.31
N ASP A 357 8.58 -22.39 -27.67
CA ASP A 357 9.99 -22.02 -27.80
C ASP A 357 10.29 -20.78 -26.94
N ALA A 358 10.05 -20.90 -25.63
CA ALA A 358 10.30 -19.81 -24.70
C ALA A 358 11.77 -19.41 -24.68
N SER A 359 12.06 -18.14 -25.00
CA SER A 359 13.44 -17.63 -24.90
C SER A 359 13.91 -17.63 -23.44
N PRO A 360 15.25 -17.69 -23.18
CA PRO A 360 15.77 -17.61 -21.81
C PRO A 360 15.25 -16.38 -21.04
N ALA A 361 15.13 -15.22 -21.71
CA ALA A 361 14.53 -14.02 -21.12
C ALA A 361 13.08 -14.24 -20.71
N TYR A 362 12.27 -14.94 -21.52
CA TYR A 362 10.89 -15.24 -21.17
C TYR A 362 10.78 -16.16 -19.95
N LEU A 363 11.64 -17.18 -19.88
CA LEU A 363 11.66 -18.10 -18.73
C LEU A 363 12.04 -17.41 -17.42
N LEU A 364 12.94 -16.41 -17.48
CA LEU A 364 13.35 -15.66 -16.31
C LEU A 364 12.36 -14.56 -15.91
N THR A 365 11.84 -13.80 -16.87
CA THR A 365 11.08 -12.57 -16.62
C THR A 365 9.57 -12.73 -16.78
N GLY A 366 9.11 -13.84 -17.39
CA GLY A 366 7.71 -14.03 -17.80
C GLY A 366 7.27 -13.14 -18.97
N HIS A 367 8.21 -12.46 -19.65
CA HIS A 367 7.94 -11.55 -20.76
C HIS A 367 8.85 -11.80 -21.95
N ALA A 368 8.35 -11.48 -23.14
CA ALA A 368 9.18 -11.45 -24.32
C ALA A 368 10.29 -10.40 -24.16
N LEU A 369 11.47 -10.71 -24.70
CA LEU A 369 12.60 -9.79 -24.68
C LEU A 369 12.20 -8.47 -25.41
N PRO A 370 12.37 -7.30 -24.77
CA PRO A 370 12.08 -6.03 -25.43
C PRO A 370 13.05 -5.76 -26.58
N PRO A 371 12.69 -4.91 -27.56
CA PRO A 371 13.60 -4.48 -28.61
C PRO A 371 14.82 -3.75 -28.04
N GLU A 372 15.90 -3.64 -28.82
CA GLU A 372 17.12 -2.92 -28.40
C GLU A 372 16.79 -1.50 -27.94
N PRO A 373 17.32 -1.04 -26.77
CA PRO A 373 16.97 0.23 -26.18
C PRO A 373 17.50 1.41 -27.03
N THR A 374 16.58 2.13 -27.63
CA THR A 374 16.84 3.43 -28.27
C THR A 374 16.17 4.54 -27.44
N ALA A 375 16.51 5.80 -27.69
CA ALA A 375 15.87 6.95 -27.00
C ALA A 375 14.34 6.92 -27.12
N VAL A 376 13.82 6.51 -28.29
CA VAL A 376 12.38 6.35 -28.53
C VAL A 376 11.80 5.21 -27.71
N GLN A 377 12.49 4.06 -27.65
CA GLN A 377 12.03 2.88 -26.93
C GLN A 377 11.97 3.11 -25.41
N TRP A 378 12.86 3.92 -24.84
CA TRP A 378 12.80 4.30 -23.42
C TRP A 378 11.49 5.02 -23.03
N VAL A 379 10.83 5.67 -23.99
CA VAL A 379 9.55 6.35 -23.79
C VAL A 379 8.37 5.50 -24.27
N ALA A 380 8.56 4.75 -25.35
CA ALA A 380 7.48 3.98 -25.99
C ALA A 380 7.19 2.65 -25.31
N GLN A 381 8.20 2.00 -24.68
CA GLN A 381 8.01 0.72 -24.00
C GLN A 381 7.44 0.91 -22.60
N TRP A 382 6.38 0.14 -22.29
CA TRP A 382 5.70 0.19 -21.01
C TRP A 382 5.46 -1.22 -20.49
N ARG A 383 5.80 -1.42 -19.21
CA ARG A 383 5.51 -2.60 -18.42
C ARG A 383 4.65 -2.14 -17.23
N TRP A 384 3.35 -2.16 -17.41
CA TRP A 384 2.43 -1.60 -16.44
C TRP A 384 2.39 -2.40 -15.15
N ASP A 385 2.66 -1.71 -14.04
CA ASP A 385 2.30 -2.14 -12.69
C ASP A 385 1.10 -1.30 -12.23
N LEU A 386 -0.08 -1.94 -12.09
CA LEU A 386 -1.30 -1.22 -11.75
C LEU A 386 -1.27 -0.67 -10.33
N LEU A 387 -0.58 -1.34 -9.39
CA LEU A 387 -0.44 -0.86 -8.01
C LEU A 387 0.35 0.44 -7.97
N MET A 388 1.52 0.49 -8.63
CA MET A 388 2.36 1.68 -8.69
C MET A 388 1.69 2.82 -9.47
N ALA A 389 1.07 2.51 -10.60
CA ALA A 389 0.33 3.48 -11.40
C ALA A 389 -0.84 4.08 -10.59
N SER A 390 -1.61 3.23 -9.89
CA SER A 390 -2.70 3.69 -9.02
C SER A 390 -2.20 4.55 -7.86
N ALA A 391 -1.06 4.20 -7.26
CA ALA A 391 -0.45 5.01 -6.20
C ALA A 391 -0.02 6.40 -6.71
N ALA A 392 0.59 6.48 -7.89
CA ALA A 392 0.98 7.75 -8.51
C ALA A 392 -0.24 8.63 -8.82
N VAL A 393 -1.26 8.07 -9.49
CA VAL A 393 -2.50 8.79 -9.84
C VAL A 393 -3.26 9.23 -8.59
N ALA A 394 -3.45 8.32 -7.60
CA ALA A 394 -4.08 8.66 -6.33
C ALA A 394 -3.30 9.74 -5.58
N GLY A 395 -1.97 9.67 -5.58
CA GLY A 395 -1.09 10.69 -5.01
C GLY A 395 -1.33 12.07 -5.63
N ILE A 396 -1.39 12.17 -6.97
CA ILE A 396 -1.71 13.42 -7.67
C ILE A 396 -3.11 13.93 -7.28
N VAL A 397 -4.13 13.07 -7.38
CA VAL A 397 -5.52 13.44 -7.10
C VAL A 397 -5.69 13.92 -5.66
N VAL A 398 -5.14 13.22 -4.68
CA VAL A 398 -5.22 13.56 -3.25
C VAL A 398 -4.52 14.89 -2.98
N TYR A 399 -3.30 15.07 -3.48
CA TYR A 399 -2.52 16.30 -3.31
C TYR A 399 -3.25 17.52 -3.90
N VAL A 400 -3.72 17.41 -5.15
CA VAL A 400 -4.46 18.49 -5.82
C VAL A 400 -5.76 18.81 -5.08
N ARG A 401 -6.50 17.81 -4.60
CA ARG A 401 -7.70 18.02 -3.77
C ARG A 401 -7.38 18.77 -2.48
N TRP A 402 -6.26 18.50 -1.83
CA TRP A 402 -5.81 19.24 -0.64
C TRP A 402 -5.46 20.68 -0.97
N VAL A 403 -4.77 20.94 -2.08
CA VAL A 403 -4.48 22.30 -2.56
C VAL A 403 -5.75 23.07 -2.86
N VAL A 404 -6.70 22.47 -3.58
CA VAL A 404 -8.00 23.09 -3.88
C VAL A 404 -8.77 23.40 -2.59
N ARG A 405 -8.75 22.49 -1.61
CA ARG A 405 -9.37 22.70 -0.31
C ARG A 405 -8.77 23.88 0.44
N LEU A 406 -7.43 24.04 0.45
CA LEU A 406 -6.74 25.18 1.04
C LEU A 406 -7.15 26.49 0.35
N ARG A 407 -7.07 26.53 -0.97
CA ARG A 407 -7.42 27.72 -1.75
C ARG A 407 -8.88 28.16 -1.54
N ARG A 408 -9.82 27.21 -1.41
CA ARG A 408 -11.23 27.50 -1.10
C ARG A 408 -11.44 28.11 0.29
N ARG A 409 -10.47 27.95 1.20
CA ARG A 409 -10.46 28.61 2.53
C ARG A 409 -9.76 29.96 2.53
N GLY A 410 -9.20 30.41 1.40
CA GLY A 410 -8.40 31.62 1.30
C GLY A 410 -6.92 31.43 1.65
N ASP A 411 -6.47 30.20 1.93
CA ASP A 411 -5.10 29.91 2.26
C ASP A 411 -4.19 29.88 1.02
N ALA A 412 -3.06 30.60 1.05
CA ALA A 412 -2.08 30.57 -0.03
C ALA A 412 -1.27 29.26 -0.02
N TRP A 413 -1.07 28.70 -1.20
CA TRP A 413 -0.16 27.58 -1.44
C TRP A 413 0.66 27.84 -2.71
N PRO A 414 2.01 27.77 -2.63
CA PRO A 414 2.88 28.02 -3.78
C PRO A 414 2.63 27.00 -4.89
N TRP A 415 2.36 27.48 -6.10
CA TRP A 415 2.04 26.62 -7.25
C TRP A 415 3.20 25.72 -7.66
N LEU A 416 4.46 26.18 -7.50
CA LEU A 416 5.67 25.39 -7.79
C LEU A 416 5.72 24.09 -6.96
N ARG A 417 5.20 24.08 -5.73
CA ARG A 417 5.11 22.85 -4.92
C ARG A 417 4.16 21.85 -5.54
N THR A 418 3.06 22.32 -6.13
CA THR A 418 2.10 21.44 -6.82
C THR A 418 2.72 20.88 -8.09
N VAL A 419 3.43 21.70 -8.86
CA VAL A 419 4.16 21.25 -10.05
C VAL A 419 5.23 20.21 -9.66
N SER A 420 6.00 20.48 -8.61
CA SER A 420 7.01 19.54 -8.10
C SER A 420 6.39 18.18 -7.75
N TRP A 421 5.25 18.18 -7.04
CA TRP A 421 4.55 16.93 -6.72
C TRP A 421 4.12 16.16 -7.97
N VAL A 422 3.48 16.85 -8.92
CA VAL A 422 3.00 16.21 -10.16
C VAL A 422 4.16 15.64 -10.95
N LEU A 423 5.25 16.41 -11.13
CA LEU A 423 6.46 15.92 -11.80
C LEU A 423 7.06 14.71 -11.06
N GLY A 424 7.15 14.75 -9.74
CA GLY A 424 7.62 13.63 -8.94
C GLY A 424 6.79 12.37 -9.15
N MET A 425 5.46 12.48 -9.16
CA MET A 425 4.57 11.34 -9.39
C MET A 425 4.60 10.84 -10.84
N LEU A 426 4.74 11.71 -11.82
CA LEU A 426 4.90 11.31 -13.22
C LEU A 426 6.24 10.63 -13.47
N THR A 427 7.32 11.14 -12.86
CA THR A 427 8.64 10.49 -12.88
C THR A 427 8.58 9.12 -12.20
N PHE A 428 7.92 9.01 -11.03
CA PHE A 428 7.70 7.75 -10.35
C PHE A 428 6.94 6.76 -11.24
N LEU A 429 5.84 7.18 -11.87
CA LEU A 429 5.06 6.36 -12.80
C LEU A 429 5.91 5.86 -13.97
N TRP A 430 6.66 6.74 -14.62
CA TRP A 430 7.55 6.36 -15.73
C TRP A 430 8.65 5.39 -15.28
N THR A 431 9.22 5.60 -14.10
CA THR A 431 10.30 4.76 -13.57
C THR A 431 9.79 3.37 -13.20
N THR A 432 8.56 3.26 -12.68
CA THR A 432 7.99 1.98 -12.20
C THR A 432 7.15 1.24 -13.25
N SER A 433 6.79 1.90 -14.37
CA SER A 433 5.92 1.29 -15.39
C SER A 433 6.38 1.56 -16.82
N GLY A 434 7.33 2.49 -17.06
CA GLY A 434 7.85 2.83 -18.39
C GLY A 434 9.15 2.12 -18.75
N GLY A 435 9.96 2.74 -19.59
CA GLY A 435 11.23 2.21 -20.06
C GLY A 435 12.17 1.68 -18.99
N PRO A 436 12.40 2.39 -17.86
CA PRO A 436 13.24 1.89 -16.79
C PRO A 436 12.73 0.57 -16.18
N ALA A 437 11.41 0.40 -16.03
CA ALA A 437 10.82 -0.84 -15.56
C ALA A 437 10.94 -1.97 -16.59
N MET A 438 10.73 -1.66 -17.88
CA MET A 438 10.84 -2.65 -18.96
C MET A 438 12.28 -3.17 -19.10
N TYR A 439 13.23 -2.26 -19.24
CA TYR A 439 14.63 -2.62 -19.47
C TYR A 439 15.38 -3.01 -18.19
N GLY A 440 14.97 -2.55 -17.01
CA GLY A 440 15.62 -2.85 -15.75
C GLY A 440 15.57 -4.33 -15.34
N HIS A 441 14.68 -5.12 -15.94
CA HIS A 441 14.66 -6.57 -15.74
C HIS A 441 15.60 -7.34 -16.66
N VAL A 442 16.05 -6.73 -17.75
CA VAL A 442 16.90 -7.40 -18.75
C VAL A 442 18.30 -6.80 -18.87
N LEU A 443 18.49 -5.56 -18.38
CA LEU A 443 19.74 -4.81 -18.36
C LEU A 443 20.04 -4.31 -16.96
N PHE A 444 21.25 -4.61 -16.45
CA PHE A 444 21.72 -4.08 -15.17
C PHE A 444 21.85 -2.54 -15.20
N SER A 445 22.35 -1.99 -16.31
CA SER A 445 22.45 -0.54 -16.49
C SER A 445 21.10 0.18 -16.42
N ALA A 446 20.05 -0.40 -16.99
CA ALA A 446 18.69 0.13 -16.91
C ALA A 446 18.08 -0.03 -15.50
N HIS A 447 18.37 -1.14 -14.82
CA HIS A 447 18.00 -1.30 -13.41
C HIS A 447 18.66 -0.22 -12.54
N MET A 448 19.92 0.11 -12.83
CA MET A 448 20.62 1.19 -12.13
C MET A 448 19.99 2.57 -12.40
N VAL A 449 19.54 2.85 -13.63
CA VAL A 449 18.75 4.06 -13.93
C VAL A 449 17.49 4.08 -13.08
N GLN A 450 16.71 2.99 -13.04
CA GLN A 450 15.50 2.87 -12.23
C GLN A 450 15.79 3.17 -10.76
N HIS A 451 16.81 2.54 -10.21
CA HIS A 451 17.25 2.71 -8.84
C HIS A 451 17.63 4.17 -8.52
N MET A 452 18.48 4.80 -9.35
CA MET A 452 18.95 6.17 -9.12
C MET A 452 17.79 7.19 -9.21
N VAL A 453 16.88 7.01 -10.15
CA VAL A 453 15.71 7.88 -10.27
C VAL A 453 14.79 7.75 -9.05
N LEU A 454 14.53 6.52 -8.56
CA LEU A 454 13.71 6.28 -7.36
C LEU A 454 14.37 6.79 -6.09
N ALA A 455 15.70 6.65 -5.95
CA ALA A 455 16.41 7.02 -4.73
C ALA A 455 16.73 8.52 -4.66
N MET A 456 16.88 9.21 -5.81
CA MET A 456 17.36 10.59 -5.83
C MET A 456 16.39 11.55 -6.51
N VAL A 457 15.96 11.30 -7.73
CA VAL A 457 15.19 12.27 -8.54
C VAL A 457 13.76 12.43 -7.99
N VAL A 458 13.03 11.32 -7.82
CA VAL A 458 11.67 11.33 -7.26
C VAL A 458 11.64 11.96 -5.86
N PRO A 459 12.54 11.58 -4.92
CA PRO A 459 12.60 12.18 -3.60
C PRO A 459 12.83 13.69 -3.56
N ILE A 460 13.62 14.25 -4.48
CA ILE A 460 13.80 15.71 -4.57
C ILE A 460 12.47 16.39 -4.88
N PHE A 461 11.74 15.93 -5.88
CA PHE A 461 10.44 16.48 -6.23
C PHE A 461 9.44 16.35 -5.08
N VAL A 462 9.42 15.20 -4.41
CA VAL A 462 8.54 14.95 -3.26
C VAL A 462 8.89 15.85 -2.09
N ALA A 463 10.18 15.99 -1.72
CA ALA A 463 10.61 16.84 -0.61
C ALA A 463 10.32 18.33 -0.85
N LEU A 464 10.56 18.82 -2.08
CA LEU A 464 10.28 20.21 -2.47
C LEU A 464 8.78 20.52 -2.48
N SER A 465 7.93 19.53 -2.69
CA SER A 465 6.47 19.69 -2.70
C SER A 465 5.85 19.85 -1.32
N ALA A 466 6.56 19.48 -0.25
CA ALA A 466 6.10 19.56 1.14
C ALA A 466 4.75 18.86 1.40
N PRO A 467 4.61 17.55 1.12
CA PRO A 467 3.34 16.84 1.20
C PRO A 467 2.81 16.72 2.63
N VAL A 468 3.69 16.55 3.62
CA VAL A 468 3.31 16.45 5.04
C VAL A 468 2.76 17.80 5.52
N THR A 469 3.43 18.89 5.18
CA THR A 469 2.98 20.26 5.52
C THR A 469 1.61 20.55 4.88
N LEU A 470 1.42 20.16 3.62
CA LEU A 470 0.12 20.31 2.93
C LEU A 470 -0.97 19.49 3.64
N ALA A 471 -0.71 18.23 3.95
CA ALA A 471 -1.64 17.36 4.65
C ALA A 471 -2.05 17.96 6.00
N MET A 472 -1.09 18.45 6.78
CA MET A 472 -1.34 19.06 8.09
C MET A 472 -2.19 20.33 8.02
N ARG A 473 -2.06 21.11 6.95
CA ARG A 473 -2.86 22.34 6.74
C ARG A 473 -4.24 22.03 6.14
N ALA A 474 -4.33 21.06 5.23
CA ALA A 474 -5.56 20.74 4.51
C ALA A 474 -6.53 19.84 5.28
N LEU A 475 -6.01 18.91 6.08
CA LEU A 475 -6.82 17.93 6.80
C LEU A 475 -7.36 18.51 8.13
N PRO A 476 -8.66 18.31 8.44
CA PRO A 476 -9.22 18.74 9.71
C PRO A 476 -8.69 17.88 10.86
N ALA A 477 -8.46 18.51 12.00
CA ALA A 477 -8.20 17.77 13.23
C ALA A 477 -9.47 17.03 13.68
N ARG A 478 -9.34 15.77 14.07
CA ARG A 478 -10.47 14.94 14.50
C ARG A 478 -10.82 15.15 15.97
N SER A 479 -9.82 15.34 16.80
CA SER A 479 -9.96 15.52 18.26
C SER A 479 -10.70 16.78 18.68
N THR A 480 -10.83 17.78 17.80
CA THR A 480 -11.54 19.05 18.11
C THR A 480 -13.05 18.97 17.89
N GLN A 481 -13.57 17.93 17.21
CA GLN A 481 -14.96 17.84 16.86
C GLN A 481 -15.85 17.26 17.98
N LEU A 482 -15.30 16.40 18.85
CA LEU A 482 -16.02 15.78 19.96
C LEU A 482 -15.10 15.68 21.19
N ARG A 483 -15.52 16.24 22.33
CA ARG A 483 -14.77 16.09 23.59
C ARG A 483 -14.63 14.60 23.95
N GLY A 484 -13.38 14.14 24.19
CA GLY A 484 -13.07 12.75 24.57
C GLY A 484 -12.96 11.76 23.41
N ASP A 485 -12.96 12.17 22.14
CA ASP A 485 -12.69 11.29 21.00
C ASP A 485 -11.16 11.14 20.78
N ALA A 486 -10.63 9.99 21.12
CA ALA A 486 -9.22 9.60 20.90
C ALA A 486 -9.03 8.81 19.59
N SER A 487 -10.01 8.83 18.69
CA SER A 487 -9.86 8.20 17.37
C SER A 487 -8.93 9.00 16.46
N ARG A 488 -8.29 8.31 15.53
CA ARG A 488 -7.34 8.93 14.59
C ARG A 488 -7.94 9.10 13.22
N GLY A 489 -7.92 10.33 12.70
CA GLY A 489 -8.17 10.64 11.30
C GLY A 489 -6.87 10.63 10.49
N PRO A 490 -6.94 10.94 9.19
CA PRO A 490 -5.74 11.00 8.35
C PRO A 490 -4.67 11.95 8.87
N ARG A 491 -5.05 13.09 9.45
CA ARG A 491 -4.11 14.06 10.04
C ARG A 491 -3.37 13.48 11.23
N GLU A 492 -4.09 12.85 12.16
CA GLU A 492 -3.53 12.23 13.36
C GLU A 492 -2.64 11.03 13.01
N TRP A 493 -2.97 10.30 11.94
CA TRP A 493 -2.11 9.21 11.44
C TRP A 493 -0.78 9.74 10.88
N VAL A 494 -0.81 10.81 10.08
CA VAL A 494 0.41 11.47 9.60
C VAL A 494 1.27 11.93 10.77
N LEU A 495 0.67 12.58 11.78
CA LEU A 495 1.38 12.99 13.00
C LEU A 495 1.96 11.80 13.77
N THR A 496 1.18 10.73 13.91
CA THR A 496 1.64 9.51 14.59
C THR A 496 2.85 8.89 13.88
N LEU A 497 2.85 8.87 12.55
CA LEU A 497 3.96 8.34 11.76
C LEU A 497 5.22 9.20 11.92
N VAL A 498 5.09 10.51 11.73
CA VAL A 498 6.21 11.47 11.79
C VAL A 498 6.84 11.53 13.19
N HIS A 499 6.00 11.49 14.25
CA HIS A 499 6.48 11.56 15.64
C HIS A 499 6.66 10.17 16.29
N SER A 500 6.54 9.08 15.53
CA SER A 500 6.85 7.75 16.05
C SER A 500 8.34 7.62 16.35
N ARG A 501 8.72 6.77 17.32
CA ARG A 501 10.13 6.50 17.63
C ARG A 501 10.89 6.02 16.39
N VAL A 502 10.27 5.18 15.57
CA VAL A 502 10.85 4.68 14.32
C VAL A 502 10.96 5.81 13.28
N GLY A 503 9.89 6.60 13.09
CA GLY A 503 9.90 7.72 12.17
C GLY A 503 10.96 8.78 12.54
N THR A 504 11.05 9.14 13.82
CA THR A 504 12.06 10.09 14.31
C THR A 504 13.49 9.55 14.17
N PHE A 505 13.70 8.24 14.44
CA PHE A 505 15.00 7.61 14.28
C PHE A 505 15.44 7.57 12.81
N LEU A 506 14.57 7.09 11.91
CA LEU A 506 14.87 7.01 10.48
C LEU A 506 15.01 8.39 9.82
N ALA A 507 14.30 9.40 10.31
CA ALA A 507 14.42 10.76 9.82
C ALA A 507 15.61 11.55 10.43
N HIS A 508 16.37 10.96 11.39
CA HIS A 508 17.56 11.58 11.91
C HIS A 508 18.61 11.74 10.80
N PRO A 509 19.22 12.92 10.58
CA PRO A 509 20.04 13.20 9.39
C PRO A 509 21.17 12.19 9.14
N ILE A 510 21.87 11.78 10.19
CA ILE A 510 22.97 10.79 10.08
C ILE A 510 22.40 9.41 9.75
N VAL A 511 21.30 9.00 10.39
CA VAL A 511 20.66 7.71 10.13
C VAL A 511 20.11 7.67 8.71
N ALA A 512 19.45 8.74 8.25
CA ALA A 512 18.97 8.87 6.89
C ALA A 512 20.10 8.79 5.85
N ALA A 513 21.25 9.42 6.11
CA ALA A 513 22.42 9.34 5.25
C ALA A 513 23.02 7.92 5.20
N ILE A 514 23.19 7.28 6.36
CA ILE A 514 23.70 5.89 6.45
C ILE A 514 22.71 4.92 5.78
N ASN A 515 21.40 5.08 6.02
CA ASN A 515 20.40 4.22 5.39
C ASN A 515 20.38 4.42 3.86
N PHE A 516 20.45 5.67 3.40
CA PHE A 516 20.47 5.99 1.98
C PHE A 516 21.68 5.40 1.26
N ALA A 517 22.89 5.61 1.78
CA ALA A 517 24.12 5.11 1.17
C ALA A 517 24.35 3.62 1.46
N GLY A 518 24.28 3.20 2.73
CA GLY A 518 24.62 1.84 3.16
C GLY A 518 23.65 0.78 2.67
N SER A 519 22.35 1.10 2.55
CA SER A 519 21.37 0.14 2.04
C SER A 519 21.63 -0.28 0.59
N MET A 520 22.26 0.58 -0.21
CA MET A 520 22.64 0.26 -1.58
C MET A 520 23.68 -0.86 -1.62
N VAL A 521 24.71 -0.81 -0.76
CA VAL A 521 25.70 -1.89 -0.67
C VAL A 521 25.06 -3.18 -0.18
N VAL A 522 24.26 -3.11 0.89
CA VAL A 522 23.55 -4.27 1.41
C VAL A 522 22.65 -4.89 0.34
N PHE A 523 21.94 -4.07 -0.42
CA PHE A 523 21.04 -4.54 -1.46
C PHE A 523 21.80 -5.26 -2.59
N TYR A 524 22.81 -4.63 -3.21
CA TYR A 524 23.47 -5.18 -4.40
C TYR A 524 24.45 -6.32 -4.11
N TYR A 525 25.06 -6.33 -2.92
CA TYR A 525 26.05 -7.35 -2.54
C TYR A 525 25.48 -8.45 -1.60
N SER A 526 24.17 -8.59 -1.58
CA SER A 526 23.50 -9.67 -0.83
C SER A 526 22.43 -10.37 -1.70
N PRO A 527 21.89 -11.51 -1.27
CA PRO A 527 20.78 -12.20 -1.96
C PRO A 527 19.51 -11.37 -2.15
N VAL A 528 19.39 -10.22 -1.47
CA VAL A 528 18.24 -9.33 -1.57
C VAL A 528 18.07 -8.79 -2.99
N PHE A 529 19.16 -8.52 -3.71
CA PHE A 529 19.12 -8.08 -5.10
C PHE A 529 18.45 -9.12 -6.00
N GLU A 530 18.92 -10.36 -5.97
CA GLU A 530 18.34 -11.44 -6.77
C GLU A 530 16.89 -11.73 -6.36
N TRP A 531 16.60 -11.72 -5.04
CA TRP A 531 15.24 -11.83 -4.55
C TRP A 531 14.32 -10.73 -5.10
N SER A 532 14.81 -9.49 -5.22
CA SER A 532 14.03 -8.39 -5.79
C SER A 532 13.75 -8.53 -7.28
N MET A 533 14.61 -9.26 -8.02
CA MET A 533 14.41 -9.55 -9.43
C MET A 533 13.41 -10.70 -9.66
N ARG A 534 13.45 -11.71 -8.78
CA ARG A 534 12.64 -12.93 -8.90
C ARG A 534 11.27 -12.84 -8.22
N SER A 535 11.09 -11.89 -7.28
CA SER A 535 9.90 -11.79 -6.44
C SER A 535 9.20 -10.44 -6.59
N PRO A 536 7.90 -10.41 -6.91
CA PRO A 536 7.13 -9.17 -6.91
C PRO A 536 7.13 -8.45 -5.56
N VAL A 537 7.19 -9.19 -4.43
CA VAL A 537 7.34 -8.61 -3.08
C VAL A 537 8.70 -7.96 -2.92
N GLY A 538 9.75 -8.63 -3.40
CA GLY A 538 11.11 -8.09 -3.39
C GLY A 538 11.22 -6.80 -4.20
N HIS A 539 10.64 -6.78 -5.40
CA HIS A 539 10.58 -5.59 -6.25
C HIS A 539 9.81 -4.44 -5.58
N LEU A 540 8.63 -4.72 -5.03
CA LEU A 540 7.85 -3.73 -4.27
C LEU A 540 8.64 -3.18 -3.06
N ALA A 541 9.29 -4.06 -2.30
CA ALA A 541 10.12 -3.66 -1.16
C ALA A 541 11.29 -2.77 -1.58
N MET A 542 11.96 -3.09 -2.69
CA MET A 542 13.01 -2.26 -3.30
C MET A 542 12.49 -0.87 -3.65
N VAL A 543 11.41 -0.77 -4.42
CA VAL A 543 10.82 0.51 -4.85
C VAL A 543 10.44 1.37 -3.66
N LEU A 544 9.77 0.80 -2.66
CA LEU A 544 9.36 1.52 -1.45
C LEU A 544 10.56 1.94 -0.61
N HIS A 545 11.52 1.02 -0.38
CA HIS A 545 12.69 1.31 0.45
C HIS A 545 13.51 2.47 -0.11
N PHE A 546 13.91 2.41 -1.38
CA PHE A 546 14.77 3.44 -1.97
C PHE A 546 14.05 4.78 -2.14
N SER A 547 12.75 4.77 -2.47
CA SER A 547 11.95 6.01 -2.53
C SER A 547 11.81 6.67 -1.15
N VAL A 548 11.58 5.88 -0.09
CA VAL A 548 11.46 6.40 1.28
C VAL A 548 12.81 6.82 1.85
N ALA A 549 13.87 6.02 1.67
CA ALA A 549 15.22 6.34 2.12
C ALA A 549 15.72 7.64 1.47
N GLY A 550 15.52 7.78 0.15
CA GLY A 550 15.84 8.99 -0.58
C GLY A 550 15.03 10.20 -0.08
N TYR A 551 13.71 10.05 0.13
CA TYR A 551 12.88 11.12 0.67
C TYR A 551 13.34 11.58 2.07
N LEU A 552 13.61 10.66 2.97
CA LEU A 552 14.08 10.98 4.32
C LEU A 552 15.42 11.73 4.29
N PHE A 553 16.35 11.27 3.44
CA PHE A 553 17.64 11.92 3.26
C PHE A 553 17.51 13.33 2.67
N VAL A 554 16.80 13.51 1.56
CA VAL A 554 16.60 14.81 0.94
C VAL A 554 15.82 15.76 1.87
N ASN A 555 14.80 15.26 2.59
CA ASN A 555 14.06 16.08 3.56
C ASN A 555 14.92 16.52 4.74
N ALA A 556 15.90 15.73 5.17
CA ALA A 556 16.86 16.12 6.20
C ALA A 556 17.78 17.25 5.74
N LEU A 557 18.10 17.32 4.44
CA LEU A 557 18.98 18.33 3.85
C LEU A 557 18.23 19.62 3.48
N VAL A 558 17.19 19.50 2.65
CA VAL A 558 16.43 20.63 2.09
C VAL A 558 15.36 21.15 3.04
N GLY A 559 14.74 20.27 3.76
CA GLY A 559 13.86 20.52 4.90
C GLY A 559 12.71 21.48 4.72
N VAL A 560 11.64 21.08 4.05
CA VAL A 560 10.37 21.83 4.01
C VAL A 560 9.33 21.21 4.94
N ASP A 561 9.27 19.88 5.00
CA ASP A 561 8.36 19.14 5.87
C ASP A 561 8.85 19.03 7.32
N PRO A 562 7.95 18.83 8.29
CA PRO A 562 8.34 18.59 9.69
C PRO A 562 9.29 17.39 9.81
N GLY A 563 10.30 17.52 10.64
CA GLY A 563 11.29 16.48 10.91
C GLY A 563 12.03 16.77 12.22
N PRO A 564 12.97 15.90 12.63
CA PRO A 564 13.83 16.15 13.78
C PRO A 564 14.67 17.42 13.57
N THR A 565 15.34 17.86 14.62
CA THR A 565 16.25 19.03 14.57
C THR A 565 17.25 18.88 13.42
N ARG A 566 17.24 19.85 12.53
CA ARG A 566 18.09 19.83 11.34
C ARG A 566 19.50 20.29 11.69
N PRO A 567 20.53 19.67 11.11
CA PRO A 567 21.89 20.14 11.28
C PRO A 567 22.08 21.53 10.65
N PRO A 568 23.10 22.30 11.11
CA PRO A 568 23.45 23.54 10.46
C PRO A 568 23.84 23.35 9.00
N TYR A 569 23.70 24.35 8.16
CA TYR A 569 23.91 24.26 6.71
C TYR A 569 25.26 23.67 6.29
N PRO A 570 26.40 23.99 6.94
CA PRO A 570 27.67 23.33 6.61
C PRO A 570 27.64 21.82 6.82
N MET A 571 26.98 21.35 7.88
CA MET A 571 26.86 19.91 8.14
C MET A 571 25.96 19.21 7.11
N ARG A 572 24.91 19.91 6.60
CA ARG A 572 24.07 19.36 5.51
C ARG A 572 24.88 19.15 4.25
N LEU A 573 25.74 20.12 3.89
CA LEU A 573 26.64 20.00 2.73
C LEU A 573 27.68 18.89 2.96
N LEU A 574 28.23 18.79 4.16
CA LEU A 574 29.16 17.71 4.50
C LEU A 574 28.52 16.33 4.36
N LEU A 575 27.30 16.15 4.87
CA LEU A 575 26.54 14.88 4.72
C LEU A 575 26.25 14.58 3.25
N LEU A 576 25.90 15.60 2.46
CA LEU A 576 25.64 15.46 1.05
C LEU A 576 26.92 15.01 0.30
N PHE A 577 28.06 15.66 0.54
CA PHE A 577 29.33 15.30 -0.10
C PHE A 577 29.84 13.93 0.36
N ALA A 578 29.65 13.56 1.63
CA ALA A 578 30.01 12.24 2.12
C ALA A 578 29.18 11.13 1.43
N THR A 579 27.89 11.33 1.25
CA THR A 579 27.03 10.37 0.54
C THR A 579 27.33 10.33 -0.96
N MET A 580 27.67 11.47 -1.58
CA MET A 580 28.13 11.54 -2.96
C MET A 580 29.43 10.76 -3.18
N ALA A 581 30.43 10.97 -2.32
CA ALA A 581 31.69 10.22 -2.38
C ALA A 581 31.44 8.71 -2.26
N PHE A 582 30.54 8.31 -1.36
CA PHE A 582 30.16 6.90 -1.23
C PHE A 582 29.54 6.33 -2.50
N HIS A 583 28.62 7.07 -3.16
CA HIS A 583 28.04 6.66 -4.45
C HIS A 583 29.08 6.56 -5.56
N ALA A 584 30.03 7.51 -5.59
CA ALA A 584 31.13 7.46 -6.54
C ALA A 584 32.00 6.22 -6.35
N PHE A 585 32.38 5.89 -5.10
CA PHE A 585 33.14 4.65 -4.81
C PHE A 585 32.35 3.39 -5.18
N PHE A 586 31.05 3.35 -4.90
CA PHE A 586 30.19 2.23 -5.31
C PHE A 586 30.15 2.11 -6.84
N GLY A 587 29.99 3.21 -7.58
CA GLY A 587 30.01 3.22 -9.04
C GLY A 587 31.35 2.74 -9.60
N VAL A 588 32.46 3.23 -9.06
CA VAL A 588 33.83 2.79 -9.46
C VAL A 588 34.04 1.30 -9.18
N ALA A 589 33.57 0.79 -8.03
CA ALA A 589 33.64 -0.63 -7.71
C ALA A 589 32.89 -1.50 -8.73
N LEU A 590 31.73 -1.04 -9.22
CA LEU A 590 30.99 -1.74 -10.29
C LEU A 590 31.68 -1.64 -11.65
N VAL A 591 32.27 -0.48 -11.98
CA VAL A 591 33.01 -0.29 -13.25
C VAL A 591 34.26 -1.18 -13.30
N GLY A 592 34.96 -1.32 -12.17
CA GLY A 592 36.14 -2.19 -12.07
C GLY A 592 35.80 -3.64 -11.77
N GLY A 593 34.57 -4.01 -11.56
CA GLY A 593 34.14 -5.36 -11.21
C GLY A 593 34.29 -6.33 -12.37
N GLU A 594 34.88 -7.49 -12.12
CA GLU A 594 35.04 -8.60 -13.07
C GLU A 594 34.04 -9.74 -12.82
N SER A 595 33.35 -9.73 -11.68
CA SER A 595 32.30 -10.69 -11.34
C SER A 595 30.90 -10.08 -11.56
N LEU A 596 30.00 -10.88 -12.14
CA LEU A 596 28.64 -10.47 -12.43
C LEU A 596 27.77 -10.62 -11.19
N LEU A 597 27.10 -9.53 -10.78
CA LEU A 597 26.08 -9.55 -9.75
C LEU A 597 24.79 -10.18 -10.30
N ALA A 598 24.11 -11.01 -9.50
CA ALA A 598 22.95 -11.79 -9.93
C ALA A 598 23.21 -12.51 -11.28
N ALA A 599 24.32 -13.29 -11.34
CA ALA A 599 24.76 -13.98 -12.54
C ALA A 599 23.68 -14.91 -13.13
N ASP A 600 22.93 -15.59 -12.25
CA ASP A 600 21.81 -16.49 -12.61
C ASP A 600 20.58 -15.74 -13.16
N TRP A 601 20.61 -14.41 -13.14
CA TRP A 601 19.57 -13.56 -13.74
C TRP A 601 20.11 -12.91 -15.02
N PHE A 602 21.04 -11.96 -14.93
CA PHE A 602 21.53 -11.19 -16.07
C PHE A 602 22.43 -11.99 -17.01
N GLY A 603 23.18 -12.97 -16.48
CA GLY A 603 24.06 -13.84 -17.26
C GLY A 603 23.31 -14.82 -18.15
N LEU A 604 22.11 -15.27 -17.71
CA LEU A 604 21.28 -16.25 -18.41
C LEU A 604 20.21 -15.62 -19.30
N MET A 605 20.17 -14.29 -19.42
CA MET A 605 19.10 -13.57 -20.15
C MET A 605 19.03 -13.89 -21.65
N GLY A 606 20.15 -14.31 -22.27
CA GLY A 606 20.19 -14.72 -23.69
C GLY A 606 19.86 -13.59 -24.67
N ARG A 607 20.25 -12.35 -24.37
CA ARG A 607 20.00 -11.18 -25.24
C ARG A 607 20.82 -11.25 -26.53
N PRO A 608 20.21 -11.11 -27.74
CA PRO A 608 20.94 -11.06 -29.01
C PRO A 608 21.48 -9.64 -29.34
N TRP A 609 21.16 -8.64 -28.52
CA TRP A 609 21.53 -7.23 -28.70
C TRP A 609 22.15 -6.64 -27.43
N GLY A 610 22.80 -5.49 -27.61
CA GLY A 610 23.44 -4.74 -26.52
C GLY A 610 24.77 -5.35 -26.05
N PRO A 611 25.38 -4.78 -25.00
CA PRO A 611 26.65 -5.24 -24.46
C PRO A 611 26.52 -6.60 -23.73
N SER A 612 27.65 -7.27 -23.53
CA SER A 612 27.69 -8.45 -22.65
C SER A 612 27.21 -8.10 -21.23
N ALA A 613 26.76 -9.10 -20.45
CA ALA A 613 26.21 -8.87 -19.11
C ALA A 613 27.18 -8.14 -18.18
N ILE A 614 28.47 -8.50 -18.21
CA ILE A 614 29.51 -7.83 -17.41
C ILE A 614 29.76 -6.40 -17.89
N ARG A 615 29.79 -6.18 -19.20
CA ARG A 615 29.94 -4.81 -19.74
C ARG A 615 28.73 -3.94 -19.42
N ASP A 616 27.55 -4.50 -19.44
CA ASP A 616 26.31 -3.80 -19.05
C ASP A 616 26.32 -3.44 -17.55
N GLN A 617 26.83 -4.32 -16.69
CA GLN A 617 27.04 -4.00 -15.27
C GLN A 617 28.04 -2.86 -15.08
N GLN A 618 29.15 -2.85 -15.82
CA GLN A 618 30.12 -1.75 -15.80
C GLN A 618 29.50 -0.43 -16.26
N LEU A 619 28.65 -0.47 -17.29
CA LEU A 619 27.84 0.70 -17.69
C LEU A 619 26.89 1.13 -16.58
N GLY A 620 26.26 0.18 -15.88
CA GLY A 620 25.44 0.46 -14.70
C GLY A 620 26.21 1.16 -13.59
N GLY A 621 27.47 0.80 -13.37
CA GLY A 621 28.38 1.50 -12.46
C GLY A 621 28.62 2.96 -12.87
N SER A 622 28.82 3.20 -14.17
CA SER A 622 28.96 4.55 -14.73
C SER A 622 27.66 5.37 -14.60
N VAL A 623 26.49 4.72 -14.73
CA VAL A 623 25.17 5.32 -14.51
C VAL A 623 24.99 5.70 -13.04
N ALA A 624 25.35 4.82 -12.11
CA ALA A 624 25.28 5.10 -10.68
C ALA A 624 26.09 6.32 -10.29
N TRP A 625 27.30 6.43 -10.84
CA TRP A 625 28.15 7.60 -10.63
C TRP A 625 27.55 8.86 -11.31
N GLY A 626 27.34 8.83 -12.63
CA GLY A 626 26.99 10.02 -13.41
C GLY A 626 25.58 10.59 -13.11
N ILE A 627 24.55 9.72 -13.01
CA ILE A 627 23.19 10.16 -12.67
C ILE A 627 23.10 10.62 -11.21
N GLY A 628 23.91 10.06 -10.32
CA GLY A 628 23.94 10.47 -8.91
C GLY A 628 24.48 11.90 -8.70
N GLU A 629 25.39 12.40 -9.54
CA GLU A 629 25.99 13.72 -9.38
C GLU A 629 25.01 14.87 -9.68
N ILE A 630 24.22 14.77 -10.74
CA ILE A 630 23.30 15.84 -11.15
C ILE A 630 22.27 16.21 -10.07
N PRO A 631 21.49 15.26 -9.49
CA PRO A 631 20.59 15.55 -8.39
C PRO A 631 21.32 16.10 -7.15
N THR A 632 22.52 15.59 -6.86
CA THR A 632 23.32 16.04 -5.71
C THR A 632 23.74 17.49 -5.84
N VAL A 633 24.23 17.91 -7.01
CA VAL A 633 24.56 19.33 -7.28
C VAL A 633 23.31 20.21 -7.16
N LEU A 634 22.16 19.74 -7.64
CA LEU A 634 20.89 20.47 -7.51
C LEU A 634 20.51 20.65 -6.03
N VAL A 635 20.60 19.61 -5.23
CA VAL A 635 20.35 19.69 -3.77
C VAL A 635 21.35 20.62 -3.09
N ALA A 636 22.65 20.56 -3.46
CA ALA A 636 23.67 21.46 -2.92
C ALA A 636 23.35 22.95 -3.21
N ILE A 637 22.93 23.25 -4.45
CA ILE A 637 22.48 24.61 -4.83
C ILE A 637 21.27 25.04 -3.98
N VAL A 638 20.28 24.18 -3.83
CA VAL A 638 19.09 24.48 -3.02
C VAL A 638 19.47 24.74 -1.56
N VAL A 639 20.35 23.94 -0.97
CA VAL A 639 20.86 24.14 0.41
C VAL A 639 21.62 25.45 0.53
N ALA A 640 22.50 25.77 -0.43
CA ALA A 640 23.25 27.02 -0.45
C ALA A 640 22.33 28.25 -0.55
N VAL A 641 21.35 28.24 -1.44
CA VAL A 641 20.35 29.31 -1.58
C VAL A 641 19.52 29.46 -0.29
N GLN A 642 19.14 28.35 0.36
CA GLN A 642 18.45 28.41 1.64
C GLN A 642 19.33 29.01 2.74
N TRP A 643 20.62 28.66 2.76
CA TRP A 643 21.59 29.20 3.70
C TRP A 643 21.71 30.72 3.55
N THR A 644 22.00 31.20 2.34
CA THR A 644 22.13 32.64 2.08
C THR A 644 20.87 33.42 2.52
N ARG A 645 19.67 32.88 2.18
CA ARG A 645 18.41 33.52 2.56
C ARG A 645 18.16 33.52 4.08
N ASP A 646 18.63 32.53 4.77
CA ASP A 646 18.48 32.42 6.23
C ASP A 646 19.44 33.37 6.96
N ASP A 647 20.68 33.46 6.45
CA ASP A 647 21.67 34.44 6.95
C ASP A 647 21.20 35.88 6.76
N GLU A 648 20.67 36.20 5.55
CA GLU A 648 20.06 37.51 5.30
C GLU A 648 18.89 37.82 6.24
N ARG A 649 18.04 36.85 6.52
CA ARG A 649 16.93 37.05 7.48
C ARG A 649 17.45 37.27 8.88
N THR A 650 18.42 36.49 9.29
CA THR A 650 19.05 36.60 10.63
C THR A 650 19.74 37.95 10.78
N ALA A 651 20.49 38.39 9.76
CA ALA A 651 21.11 39.71 9.73
C ALA A 651 20.06 40.82 9.91
N ARG A 652 19.00 40.81 9.06
CA ARG A 652 17.92 41.80 9.15
C ARG A 652 17.17 41.78 10.51
N HIS A 653 17.11 40.61 11.17
CA HIS A 653 16.54 40.54 12.53
C HIS A 653 17.47 41.10 13.56
N ARG A 654 18.79 40.90 13.48
CA ARG A 654 19.80 41.48 14.35
C ARG A 654 19.84 42.98 14.20
N ASP A 655 19.92 43.50 12.95
CA ASP A 655 19.90 44.91 12.66
C ASP A 655 18.68 45.61 13.29
N ARG A 656 17.47 45.07 13.07
CA ARG A 656 16.24 45.62 13.64
C ARG A 656 16.20 45.55 15.19
N ARG A 657 16.94 44.61 15.80
CA ARG A 657 17.04 44.51 17.25
C ARG A 657 18.03 45.53 17.77
N ALA A 658 19.20 45.68 17.13
CA ALA A 658 20.19 46.69 17.43
C ALA A 658 19.60 48.12 17.32
N ASP A 659 18.85 48.39 16.21
CA ASP A 659 18.15 49.67 16.05
C ASP A 659 17.13 49.97 17.15
N ARG A 660 16.52 48.94 17.75
CA ARG A 660 15.51 49.10 18.81
C ARG A 660 16.11 49.20 20.21
N ASP A 661 17.12 48.41 20.48
CA ASP A 661 17.68 48.19 21.83
C ASP A 661 18.98 48.98 22.05
N GLY A 662 19.43 49.81 21.04
CA GLY A 662 20.63 50.67 21.12
C GLY A 662 21.94 49.90 21.07
N ASP A 663 21.98 48.78 20.30
CA ASP A 663 23.17 47.95 20.03
C ASP A 663 23.90 47.44 21.30
N THR A 664 23.10 47.01 22.28
CA THR A 664 23.56 46.53 23.61
C THR A 664 24.65 45.44 23.51
N GLU A 665 24.67 44.61 22.46
CA GLU A 665 25.70 43.57 22.25
C GLU A 665 27.08 44.20 21.94
N LEU A 666 27.10 45.30 21.18
CA LEU A 666 28.33 46.06 20.89
C LEU A 666 28.84 46.77 22.13
N ASP A 667 27.94 47.35 22.90
CA ASP A 667 28.29 48.03 24.17
C ASP A 667 28.84 47.03 25.20
N GLU A 668 28.25 45.87 25.36
CA GLU A 668 28.78 44.80 26.23
C GLU A 668 30.13 44.27 25.74
N TYR A 669 30.32 44.10 24.42
CA TYR A 669 31.60 43.71 23.85
C TYR A 669 32.68 44.75 24.07
N ASN A 670 32.37 46.01 23.86
CA ASN A 670 33.29 47.13 24.11
C ASN A 670 33.64 47.25 25.61
N ALA A 671 32.67 47.07 26.51
CA ALA A 671 32.90 47.02 27.95
C ALA A 671 33.81 45.85 28.36
N MET A 672 33.63 44.67 27.72
CA MET A 672 34.52 43.53 27.94
C MET A 672 35.95 43.82 27.47
N LEU A 673 36.11 44.41 26.28
CA LEU A 673 37.44 44.79 25.75
C LEU A 673 38.12 45.84 26.65
N ALA A 674 37.39 46.83 27.13
CA ALA A 674 37.92 47.83 28.09
C ALA A 674 38.39 47.16 29.40
N GLY A 675 37.59 46.21 29.92
CA GLY A 675 37.97 45.44 31.10
C GLY A 675 39.19 44.52 30.91
N LEU A 676 39.41 44.00 29.68
CA LEU A 676 40.65 43.28 29.36
C LEU A 676 41.86 44.20 29.24
N ALA A 677 41.73 45.37 28.61
CA ALA A 677 42.78 46.36 28.47
C ALA A 677 43.22 46.86 29.85
N ASP A 678 42.27 47.10 30.76
CA ASP A 678 42.58 47.50 32.16
C ASP A 678 43.37 46.42 32.94
N ARG A 679 43.03 45.14 32.69
CA ARG A 679 43.78 44.02 33.32
C ARG A 679 45.20 43.85 32.76
N ASP A 680 45.39 44.09 31.47
CA ASP A 680 46.70 44.00 30.83
C ASP A 680 47.59 45.21 31.28
N SER A 681 47.02 46.39 31.43
CA SER A 681 47.74 47.58 31.96
C SER A 681 48.08 47.47 33.45
N ALA A 682 47.34 46.66 34.22
CA ALA A 682 47.57 46.41 35.64
C ALA A 682 48.58 45.27 35.92
N ARG A 683 49.13 44.58 34.89
CA ARG A 683 50.24 43.63 35.08
C ARG A 683 51.54 44.36 35.21
N PRO A 684 52.25 44.23 36.33
CA PRO A 684 53.57 44.83 36.48
C PRO A 684 54.58 44.15 35.55
N SER A 685 55.36 44.96 34.85
CA SER A 685 56.46 44.57 33.96
C SER A 685 57.58 43.83 34.68
#